data_08f097a738e8bc896f1e0b03d5b400ef
#
_entry.id   08f097a738e8bc896f1e0b03d5b400ef
#
_cell.length_a   1.000
_cell.length_b   1.000
_cell.length_c   1.000
_cell.angle_alpha   90.00
_cell.angle_beta   90.00
_cell.angle_gamma   90.00
#
_symmetry.space_group_name_H-M   'P 1'
#
loop_
_entity.id
_entity.type
_entity.pdbx_description
1 polymer ?
#
loop_
_entity_poly.entity_id
_entity_poly.type
_entity_poly.pdbx_seq_one_letter_code
_entity_poly.pdbx_strand_id
1 'polypeptide(L)'
;MICSMFSTMFLWFSGNTHTGKKMYISLLVFITFSVRSQDIRNTVGNIPMEWYKDYPHIGYDLEGKKIFKPIRNKDELDEFLDKMENPDYWRTVQDKMTGADIRLSDEQVDLVHRLQQGKFGDVNFNEYEPAIDFFSNEVMIHPVTNRPQDKRSFIPSLIEKEKVGKLVHAIKMGWIKPRRPKETTPQYYDLWAKEDPNSILGRHKMHVPAPKMKLPGHEESYNPPPEYLLSEEERLAWEQQDPEYRKLSFLPQKFACLRAVPAYSRFIHEQFERCLDLYLCPRQRKMRVNVNPEDLIPKLPKPKDLQPFPTTQSLVYRGHSSLVRSISISPSGQWLVSGSDDCTVRFWEVSTARCLKTVEVGGAVKGVAWNPNPSICLVAVSYDDTVVLLNPGLGDRLVCTATDQLISSYEEPEEVMDQSVQWAVAEGEGHEQGHRLILKHPKAVRQVTWHGKGDYLACVMPDNGSSLQVVIHQVSKRRTQNPFRKNKGLVQCVSFHPIRPYFFVATQRYVRVYNLIKQELTKKLMANCKWISSMAIHPGGDNVICGSYDCRLAWFDLDLSTKPYKVLRHHKKALRSVAYHRHYPLFASGSDDGSVIVCHGMVYNDLLQNPLIVPVKVLKGHTITHDLGVLDVTFHPTQPWVFSSGADGTVRLFT
;
A
#
# COMPACT_ATOMS: atom_id res chain seq x y z
N MET A 1 47.96 -16.90 12.38
CA MET A 1 47.08 -16.06 13.24
C MET A 1 45.69 -15.81 12.63
N ILE A 2 45.52 -15.92 11.34
CA ILE A 2 44.22 -15.70 10.67
C ILE A 2 43.31 -16.93 10.76
N CYS A 3 43.85 -18.16 10.79
CA CYS A 3 43.04 -19.39 10.92
C CYS A 3 42.45 -19.63 12.33
N SER A 4 43.02 -19.11 13.38
CA SER A 4 42.51 -19.33 14.76
C SER A 4 41.33 -18.38 15.09
N MET A 5 41.21 -17.25 14.41
CA MET A 5 40.06 -16.36 14.58
C MET A 5 38.78 -16.86 13.86
N PHE A 6 38.97 -17.67 12.82
CA PHE A 6 37.86 -18.26 12.09
C PHE A 6 37.12 -19.34 12.88
N SER A 7 37.84 -20.10 13.71
CA SER A 7 37.24 -21.18 14.50
C SER A 7 36.37 -20.68 15.65
N THR A 8 36.74 -19.53 16.25
CA THR A 8 35.97 -18.93 17.35
C THR A 8 34.73 -18.13 16.88
N MET A 9 34.75 -17.62 15.65
CA MET A 9 33.62 -16.89 15.10
C MET A 9 32.53 -17.82 14.60
N PHE A 10 32.85 -19.06 14.21
CA PHE A 10 31.91 -20.07 13.77
C PHE A 10 31.04 -20.62 14.93
N LEU A 11 31.57 -20.65 16.15
CA LEU A 11 30.87 -21.17 17.33
C LEU A 11 29.80 -20.22 17.90
N TRP A 12 29.83 -18.92 17.53
CA TRP A 12 28.89 -17.93 18.08
C TRP A 12 27.62 -17.74 17.22
N PHE A 13 27.58 -18.29 15.99
CA PHE A 13 26.54 -18.00 15.00
C PHE A 13 25.51 -19.12 14.74
N SER A 14 25.56 -20.24 15.46
CA SER A 14 24.63 -21.35 15.23
C SER A 14 23.22 -21.17 15.82
N GLY A 15 22.89 -20.00 16.37
CA GLY A 15 21.67 -19.80 17.17
C GLY A 15 20.44 -19.20 16.45
N ASN A 16 20.52 -18.74 15.21
CA ASN A 16 19.33 -18.10 14.57
C ASN A 16 19.21 -18.37 13.06
N THR A 17 18.32 -19.26 12.72
CA THR A 17 18.16 -19.85 11.38
C THR A 17 17.44 -19.00 10.32
N HIS A 18 16.92 -17.83 10.62
CA HIS A 18 16.17 -17.01 9.65
C HIS A 18 16.93 -15.85 9.01
N THR A 19 18.01 -15.41 9.60
CA THR A 19 18.86 -14.33 9.07
C THR A 19 20.08 -14.84 8.30
N GLY A 20 20.37 -16.14 8.39
CA GLY A 20 21.59 -16.75 7.90
C GLY A 20 21.87 -16.51 6.41
N LYS A 21 20.88 -16.67 5.51
CA LYS A 21 21.14 -16.54 4.06
C LYS A 21 21.49 -15.12 3.62
N LYS A 22 20.83 -14.10 4.15
CA LYS A 22 21.16 -12.69 3.84
C LYS A 22 22.49 -12.27 4.44
N MET A 23 22.84 -12.85 5.59
CA MET A 23 24.10 -12.56 6.30
C MET A 23 25.30 -13.24 5.63
N TYR A 24 25.17 -14.45 5.12
CA TYR A 24 26.26 -15.14 4.40
C TYR A 24 26.66 -14.40 3.13
N ILE A 25 25.69 -13.90 2.36
CA ILE A 25 25.98 -13.10 1.16
C ILE A 25 26.68 -11.79 1.54
N SER A 26 26.27 -11.14 2.62
CA SER A 26 26.93 -9.92 3.14
C SER A 26 28.35 -10.20 3.64
N LEU A 27 28.58 -11.34 4.30
CA LEU A 27 29.92 -11.71 4.81
C LEU A 27 30.89 -12.09 3.69
N LEU A 28 30.39 -12.78 2.64
CA LEU A 28 31.20 -13.16 1.49
C LEU A 28 31.54 -11.98 0.59
N VAL A 29 30.60 -11.08 0.38
CA VAL A 29 30.88 -9.79 -0.29
C VAL A 29 31.94 -9.02 0.49
N PHE A 30 31.91 -9.05 1.82
CA PHE A 30 32.91 -8.40 2.66
C PHE A 30 34.31 -9.02 2.52
N ILE A 31 34.40 -10.35 2.45
CA ILE A 31 35.70 -11.06 2.34
C ILE A 31 36.34 -10.86 0.95
N THR A 32 35.55 -10.85 -0.12
CA THR A 32 36.07 -10.66 -1.49
C THR A 32 36.44 -9.22 -1.80
N PHE A 33 35.83 -8.23 -1.16
CA PHE A 33 36.15 -6.82 -1.35
C PHE A 33 37.37 -6.35 -0.55
N SER A 34 37.76 -7.06 0.51
CA SER A 34 38.88 -6.69 1.38
C SER A 34 40.24 -6.74 0.70
N VAL A 35 40.35 -7.17 -0.55
CA VAL A 35 41.63 -7.40 -1.24
C VAL A 35 42.01 -6.30 -2.24
N ARG A 36 41.14 -5.35 -2.61
CA ARG A 36 41.40 -4.45 -3.75
C ARG A 36 41.25 -2.94 -3.60
N SER A 37 40.78 -2.39 -2.47
CA SER A 37 40.71 -0.94 -2.29
C SER A 37 40.88 -0.55 -0.83
N GLN A 38 41.23 0.70 -0.56
CA GLN A 38 41.24 1.28 0.79
C GLN A 38 39.83 1.19 1.37
N ASP A 39 39.55 0.04 1.97
CA ASP A 39 38.22 -0.22 2.54
C ASP A 39 38.04 0.68 3.75
N ILE A 40 37.08 1.58 3.62
CA ILE A 40 36.57 2.37 4.74
C ILE A 40 35.83 1.40 5.65
N ARG A 41 36.54 0.88 6.67
CA ARG A 41 35.90 -0.01 7.65
C ARG A 41 35.00 0.79 8.57
N ASN A 42 33.72 0.48 8.55
CA ASN A 42 32.79 1.05 9.50
C ASN A 42 32.95 0.35 10.86
N THR A 43 33.35 1.11 11.88
CA THR A 43 33.59 0.58 13.24
C THR A 43 32.30 0.25 14.00
N VAL A 44 31.15 0.71 13.52
CA VAL A 44 29.84 0.46 14.13
C VAL A 44 29.41 -1.00 14.01
N GLY A 45 29.99 -1.75 13.08
CA GLY A 45 29.70 -3.17 12.90
C GLY A 45 28.39 -3.41 12.12
N ASN A 46 27.74 -4.54 12.39
CA ASN A 46 26.56 -4.99 11.63
C ASN A 46 25.25 -4.44 12.19
N ILE A 47 25.16 -3.13 12.33
CA ILE A 47 23.93 -2.44 12.78
C ILE A 47 23.01 -2.24 11.57
N PRO A 48 21.67 -2.43 11.71
CA PRO A 48 20.72 -2.12 10.65
C PRO A 48 20.82 -0.67 10.21
N MET A 49 20.96 -0.42 8.91
CA MET A 49 21.06 0.94 8.35
C MET A 49 19.84 1.82 8.67
N GLU A 50 18.71 1.20 9.00
CA GLU A 50 17.48 1.89 9.40
C GLU A 50 17.67 2.77 10.62
N TRP A 51 18.58 2.40 11.53
CA TRP A 51 18.89 3.19 12.72
C TRP A 51 19.57 4.52 12.39
N TYR A 52 20.26 4.59 11.25
CA TYR A 52 20.89 5.82 10.74
C TYR A 52 20.05 6.56 9.71
N LYS A 53 18.76 6.23 9.58
CA LYS A 53 17.89 6.81 8.55
C LYS A 53 17.83 8.34 8.65
N ASP A 54 17.71 8.86 9.86
CA ASP A 54 17.56 10.30 10.13
C ASP A 54 18.91 11.04 10.25
N TYR A 55 20.04 10.30 10.21
CA TYR A 55 21.35 10.90 10.32
C TYR A 55 22.02 11.03 8.94
N PRO A 56 22.84 12.08 8.71
CA PRO A 56 23.57 12.26 7.46
C PRO A 56 24.74 11.28 7.29
N HIS A 57 25.10 10.52 8.30
CA HIS A 57 26.21 9.55 8.33
C HIS A 57 25.71 8.13 8.60
N ILE A 58 26.51 7.14 8.24
CA ILE A 58 26.20 5.71 8.41
C ILE A 58 26.98 5.09 9.58
N GLY A 59 28.11 5.69 9.93
CA GLY A 59 28.98 5.18 10.98
C GLY A 59 30.26 6.00 11.09
N TYR A 60 31.28 5.37 11.68
CA TYR A 60 32.56 6.00 11.95
C TYR A 60 33.70 5.13 11.44
N ASP A 61 34.74 5.76 10.87
CA ASP A 61 35.96 5.11 10.45
C ASP A 61 36.87 4.73 11.65
N LEU A 62 37.94 3.99 11.41
CA LEU A 62 38.94 3.62 12.43
C LEU A 62 39.56 4.83 13.14
N GLU A 63 39.59 5.97 12.48
CA GLU A 63 40.05 7.24 13.02
C GLU A 63 38.98 8.05 13.76
N GLY A 64 37.73 7.54 13.86
CA GLY A 64 36.61 8.22 14.48
C GLY A 64 35.95 9.30 13.61
N LYS A 65 36.30 9.38 12.32
CA LYS A 65 35.65 10.30 11.36
C LYS A 65 34.30 9.74 10.94
N LYS A 66 33.32 10.63 10.73
CA LYS A 66 31.98 10.25 10.25
C LYS A 66 32.03 9.78 8.80
N ILE A 67 31.46 8.60 8.53
CA ILE A 67 31.23 8.10 7.16
C ILE A 67 29.88 8.65 6.71
N PHE A 68 29.89 9.62 5.79
CA PHE A 68 28.66 10.22 5.27
C PHE A 68 27.97 9.28 4.28
N LYS A 69 26.64 9.36 4.26
CA LYS A 69 25.85 8.68 3.23
C LYS A 69 26.25 9.20 1.86
N PRO A 70 26.44 8.34 0.85
CA PRO A 70 26.65 8.80 -0.51
C PRO A 70 25.45 9.66 -0.94
N ILE A 71 25.75 10.79 -1.58
CA ILE A 71 24.73 11.67 -2.12
C ILE A 71 24.03 10.92 -3.25
N ARG A 72 22.79 10.54 -3.04
CA ARG A 72 21.95 9.92 -4.06
C ARG A 72 21.32 11.04 -4.88
N ASN A 73 21.86 11.27 -6.05
CA ASN A 73 21.24 12.17 -7.03
C ASN A 73 20.08 11.53 -7.78
N LYS A 74 19.91 10.20 -7.60
CA LYS A 74 18.87 9.42 -8.27
C LYS A 74 17.59 9.42 -7.48
N ASP A 75 16.49 9.76 -8.13
CA ASP A 75 15.14 9.62 -7.63
C ASP A 75 14.65 8.17 -7.79
N GLU A 76 13.54 7.84 -7.14
CA GLU A 76 12.91 6.51 -7.25
C GLU A 76 12.50 6.18 -8.69
N LEU A 77 12.18 7.21 -9.49
CA LEU A 77 11.92 7.06 -10.92
C LEU A 77 13.21 6.85 -11.72
N ASP A 78 14.31 7.48 -11.35
CA ASP A 78 15.63 7.19 -11.95
C ASP A 78 16.07 5.76 -11.66
N GLU A 79 15.81 5.27 -10.45
CA GLU A 79 16.08 3.87 -10.08
C GLU A 79 15.22 2.89 -10.89
N PHE A 80 13.96 3.24 -11.11
CA PHE A 80 13.08 2.48 -11.99
C PHE A 80 13.59 2.45 -13.44
N LEU A 81 14.04 3.58 -13.95
CA LEU A 81 14.59 3.69 -15.29
C LEU A 81 15.90 2.90 -15.45
N ASP A 82 16.81 3.05 -14.50
CA ASP A 82 18.05 2.26 -14.48
C ASP A 82 17.75 0.75 -14.45
N LYS A 83 16.69 0.34 -13.74
CA LYS A 83 16.27 -1.07 -13.70
C LYS A 83 15.74 -1.58 -15.02
N MET A 84 15.14 -0.72 -15.83
CA MET A 84 14.60 -1.07 -17.16
C MET A 84 15.64 -1.03 -18.27
N GLU A 85 16.54 -0.06 -18.22
CA GLU A 85 17.48 0.24 -19.30
C GLU A 85 18.85 -0.40 -19.09
N ASN A 86 19.27 -0.56 -17.82
CA ASN A 86 20.59 -1.09 -17.52
C ASN A 86 20.57 -2.62 -17.45
N PRO A 87 21.18 -3.34 -18.40
CA PRO A 87 21.24 -4.80 -18.40
C PRO A 87 21.98 -5.37 -17.18
N ASP A 88 22.82 -4.56 -16.55
CA ASP A 88 23.62 -4.96 -15.39
C ASP A 88 23.00 -4.58 -14.04
N TYR A 89 21.81 -3.98 -14.04
CA TYR A 89 21.14 -3.56 -12.80
C TYR A 89 20.96 -4.73 -11.80
N TRP A 90 20.67 -5.92 -12.30
CA TRP A 90 20.51 -7.11 -11.47
C TRP A 90 21.79 -7.55 -10.76
N ARG A 91 22.97 -7.07 -11.21
CA ARG A 91 24.28 -7.33 -10.62
C ARG A 91 24.69 -6.27 -9.60
N THR A 92 23.95 -5.20 -9.43
CA THR A 92 24.25 -4.13 -8.47
C THR A 92 23.72 -4.49 -7.10
N VAL A 93 24.57 -4.41 -6.10
CA VAL A 93 24.23 -4.68 -4.69
C VAL A 93 24.65 -3.48 -3.86
N GLN A 94 23.75 -3.00 -3.01
CA GLN A 94 24.09 -1.94 -2.07
C GLN A 94 24.95 -2.49 -0.94
N ASP A 95 26.14 -1.94 -0.75
CA ASP A 95 26.96 -2.23 0.42
C ASP A 95 26.31 -1.62 1.68
N LYS A 96 26.08 -2.46 2.66
CA LYS A 96 25.48 -2.04 3.94
C LYS A 96 26.42 -1.25 4.82
N MET A 97 27.72 -1.31 4.59
CA MET A 97 28.73 -0.63 5.41
C MET A 97 28.99 0.80 4.93
N THR A 98 28.98 1.02 3.63
CA THR A 98 29.24 2.32 3.02
C THR A 98 28.02 2.97 2.38
N GLY A 99 26.95 2.20 2.16
CA GLY A 99 25.75 2.64 1.47
C GLY A 99 25.92 2.87 -0.04
N ALA A 100 27.08 2.54 -0.59
CA ALA A 100 27.39 2.67 -2.02
C ALA A 100 26.85 1.48 -2.80
N ASP A 101 26.48 1.71 -4.07
CA ASP A 101 26.05 0.68 -4.99
C ASP A 101 27.28 0.07 -5.68
N ILE A 102 27.47 -1.24 -5.52
CA ILE A 102 28.61 -1.98 -6.05
C ILE A 102 28.11 -2.95 -7.12
N ARG A 103 28.75 -2.91 -8.30
CA ARG A 103 28.49 -3.87 -9.37
C ARG A 103 29.32 -5.12 -9.18
N LEU A 104 28.68 -6.29 -9.13
CA LEU A 104 29.32 -7.59 -8.99
C LEU A 104 30.04 -8.00 -10.28
N SER A 105 31.26 -8.52 -10.16
CA SER A 105 31.98 -9.14 -11.26
C SER A 105 31.40 -10.51 -11.61
N ASP A 106 31.69 -11.03 -12.82
CA ASP A 106 31.19 -12.34 -13.25
C ASP A 106 31.64 -13.47 -12.33
N GLU A 107 32.87 -13.40 -11.79
CA GLU A 107 33.37 -14.36 -10.82
C GLU A 107 32.57 -14.35 -9.49
N GLN A 108 32.13 -13.16 -9.06
CA GLN A 108 31.32 -13.00 -7.86
C GLN A 108 29.89 -13.51 -8.07
N VAL A 109 29.35 -13.32 -9.28
CA VAL A 109 28.04 -13.86 -9.67
C VAL A 109 28.09 -15.38 -9.72
N ASP A 110 29.14 -15.97 -10.29
CA ASP A 110 29.33 -17.42 -10.29
C ASP A 110 29.50 -17.98 -8.88
N LEU A 111 30.19 -17.25 -8.01
CA LEU A 111 30.32 -17.61 -6.61
C LEU A 111 28.94 -17.61 -5.93
N VAL A 112 28.14 -16.57 -6.15
CA VAL A 112 26.76 -16.49 -5.60
C VAL A 112 25.89 -17.65 -6.11
N HIS A 113 26.01 -18.01 -7.40
CA HIS A 113 25.29 -19.15 -7.96
C HIS A 113 25.74 -20.48 -7.34
N ARG A 114 27.03 -20.68 -7.14
CA ARG A 114 27.54 -21.87 -6.41
C ARG A 114 27.01 -21.91 -4.97
N LEU A 115 26.96 -20.76 -4.30
CA LEU A 115 26.42 -20.61 -2.96
C LEU A 115 24.91 -20.97 -2.90
N GLN A 116 24.14 -20.52 -3.89
CA GLN A 116 22.71 -20.82 -3.99
C GLN A 116 22.42 -22.29 -4.27
N GLN A 117 23.31 -22.94 -5.03
CA GLN A 117 23.21 -24.37 -5.36
C GLN A 117 23.75 -25.29 -4.25
N GLY A 118 24.26 -24.73 -3.15
CA GLY A 118 24.86 -25.52 -2.06
C GLY A 118 26.20 -26.16 -2.43
N LYS A 119 26.85 -25.74 -3.52
CA LYS A 119 28.16 -26.23 -3.95
C LYS A 119 29.26 -25.47 -3.22
N PHE A 120 29.43 -25.78 -1.96
CA PHE A 120 30.53 -25.25 -1.14
C PHE A 120 31.64 -26.26 -1.00
N GLY A 121 32.85 -25.83 -1.25
CA GLY A 121 34.06 -26.53 -0.90
C GLY A 121 34.14 -27.95 -1.45
N ASP A 122 34.28 -28.92 -0.62
CA ASP A 122 34.41 -30.33 -0.96
C ASP A 122 33.12 -30.90 -1.53
N VAL A 123 33.18 -31.53 -2.72
CA VAL A 123 32.04 -32.19 -3.37
C VAL A 123 31.42 -33.30 -2.47
N ASN A 124 32.20 -33.80 -1.52
CA ASN A 124 31.81 -34.82 -0.55
C ASN A 124 31.30 -34.24 0.78
N PHE A 125 31.23 -32.90 0.93
CA PHE A 125 30.71 -32.30 2.14
C PHE A 125 29.19 -32.50 2.21
N ASN A 126 28.78 -33.37 3.10
CA ASN A 126 27.37 -33.58 3.37
C ASN A 126 26.90 -32.53 4.39
N GLU A 127 26.11 -31.57 3.92
CA GLU A 127 25.53 -30.49 4.75
C GLU A 127 24.68 -31.03 5.93
N TYR A 128 24.32 -32.29 5.86
CA TYR A 128 23.46 -32.99 6.84
C TYR A 128 24.24 -33.94 7.75
N GLU A 129 25.55 -34.07 7.56
CA GLU A 129 26.40 -34.72 8.56
C GLU A 129 26.63 -33.73 9.69
N PRO A 130 26.24 -34.07 10.93
CA PRO A 130 26.49 -33.20 12.05
C PRO A 130 27.99 -33.11 12.29
N ALA A 131 28.58 -31.98 11.86
CA ALA A 131 30.00 -31.66 12.18
C ALA A 131 30.19 -31.37 13.68
N ILE A 132 29.13 -31.27 14.44
CA ILE A 132 29.12 -31.01 15.89
C ILE A 132 28.11 -31.99 16.50
N ASP A 133 28.53 -32.64 17.56
CA ASP A 133 27.66 -33.46 18.40
C ASP A 133 26.68 -32.53 19.13
N PHE A 134 25.49 -32.31 18.56
CA PHE A 134 24.43 -31.54 19.19
C PHE A 134 23.73 -32.26 20.33
N PHE A 135 24.19 -33.45 20.66
CA PHE A 135 23.60 -34.20 21.73
C PHE A 135 24.21 -33.74 23.07
N SER A 136 23.33 -33.40 24.01
CA SER A 136 23.73 -33.23 25.40
C SER A 136 24.44 -34.52 25.84
N ASN A 137 25.45 -34.41 26.71
CA ASN A 137 26.11 -35.58 27.30
C ASN A 137 25.17 -36.40 28.21
N GLU A 138 23.89 -36.08 28.23
CA GLU A 138 22.84 -36.84 28.90
C GLU A 138 22.59 -38.14 28.13
N VAL A 139 22.90 -39.24 28.74
CA VAL A 139 22.60 -40.57 28.21
C VAL A 139 21.12 -40.84 28.41
N MET A 140 20.33 -40.82 27.34
CA MET A 140 18.93 -41.24 27.40
C MET A 140 18.87 -42.74 27.69
N ILE A 141 18.38 -43.09 28.87
CA ILE A 141 18.23 -44.45 29.31
C ILE A 141 16.82 -44.95 28.93
N HIS A 142 16.74 -46.09 28.25
CA HIS A 142 15.48 -46.69 27.92
C HIS A 142 14.75 -47.14 29.18
N PRO A 143 13.49 -46.74 29.44
CA PRO A 143 12.80 -46.95 30.73
C PRO A 143 12.57 -48.42 31.09
N VAL A 144 12.53 -49.30 30.10
CA VAL A 144 12.25 -50.72 30.32
C VAL A 144 13.56 -51.54 30.42
N THR A 145 14.55 -51.25 29.58
CA THR A 145 15.80 -52.05 29.51
C THR A 145 16.91 -51.50 30.35
N ASN A 146 16.78 -50.30 30.90
CA ASN A 146 17.79 -49.57 31.66
C ASN A 146 19.16 -49.45 30.96
N ARG A 147 19.13 -49.48 29.63
CA ARG A 147 20.31 -49.31 28.77
C ARG A 147 20.19 -48.05 27.94
N PRO A 148 21.29 -47.40 27.61
CA PRO A 148 21.26 -46.29 26.67
C PRO A 148 20.76 -46.80 25.31
N GLN A 149 19.94 -45.98 24.65
CA GLN A 149 19.43 -46.30 23.34
C GLN A 149 20.57 -46.38 22.31
N ASP A 150 20.46 -47.32 21.38
CA ASP A 150 21.45 -47.50 20.34
C ASP A 150 21.54 -46.24 19.47
N LYS A 151 22.76 -45.80 19.18
CA LYS A 151 23.03 -44.65 18.33
C LYS A 151 22.31 -44.66 16.98
N ARG A 152 22.06 -45.85 16.44
CA ARG A 152 21.31 -46.05 15.20
C ARG A 152 19.83 -45.69 15.30
N SER A 153 19.25 -45.72 16.48
CA SER A 153 17.84 -45.34 16.69
C SER A 153 17.58 -43.84 16.48
N PHE A 154 18.64 -43.02 16.55
CA PHE A 154 18.57 -41.59 16.33
C PHE A 154 18.88 -41.18 14.89
N ILE A 155 19.29 -42.11 14.02
CA ILE A 155 19.57 -41.83 12.60
C ILE A 155 18.24 -41.91 11.85
N PRO A 156 17.73 -40.82 11.26
CA PRO A 156 16.49 -40.85 10.54
C PRO A 156 16.59 -41.75 9.29
N SER A 157 15.55 -42.50 9.04
CA SER A 157 15.43 -43.36 7.84
C SER A 157 15.38 -42.50 6.56
N LEU A 158 15.65 -43.09 5.40
CA LEU A 158 15.57 -42.39 4.11
C LEU A 158 14.19 -41.77 3.88
N ILE A 159 13.12 -42.47 4.30
CA ILE A 159 11.74 -41.98 4.17
C ILE A 159 11.50 -40.75 5.07
N GLU A 160 12.04 -40.79 6.29
CA GLU A 160 11.95 -39.65 7.21
C GLU A 160 12.74 -38.43 6.70
N LYS A 161 13.95 -38.66 6.17
CA LYS A 161 14.75 -37.59 5.53
C LYS A 161 14.01 -36.94 4.38
N GLU A 162 13.34 -37.75 3.54
CA GLU A 162 12.56 -37.24 2.42
C GLU A 162 11.34 -36.42 2.89
N LYS A 163 10.61 -36.94 3.89
CA LYS A 163 9.48 -36.25 4.49
C LYS A 163 9.90 -34.93 5.15
N VAL A 164 10.98 -34.96 5.91
CA VAL A 164 11.53 -33.75 6.54
C VAL A 164 12.00 -32.76 5.47
N GLY A 165 12.68 -33.24 4.43
CA GLY A 165 13.10 -32.40 3.30
C GLY A 165 11.93 -31.70 2.60
N LYS A 166 10.84 -32.44 2.34
CA LYS A 166 9.59 -31.87 1.78
C LYS A 166 8.94 -30.85 2.70
N LEU A 167 8.90 -31.13 4.01
CA LEU A 167 8.36 -30.19 5.00
C LEU A 167 9.20 -28.91 5.12
N VAL A 168 10.52 -29.06 5.17
CA VAL A 168 11.43 -27.91 5.22
C VAL A 168 11.29 -27.06 3.96
N HIS A 169 11.17 -27.69 2.79
CA HIS A 169 10.92 -26.99 1.53
C HIS A 169 9.59 -26.22 1.58
N ALA A 170 8.50 -26.86 2.04
CA ALA A 170 7.20 -26.25 2.16
C ALA A 170 7.19 -25.06 3.16
N ILE A 171 7.96 -25.17 4.26
CA ILE A 171 8.15 -24.05 5.21
C ILE A 171 8.93 -22.90 4.57
N LYS A 172 10.02 -23.21 3.83
CA LYS A 172 10.83 -22.19 3.13
C LYS A 172 10.04 -21.45 2.05
N MET A 173 9.13 -22.14 1.37
CA MET A 173 8.22 -21.57 0.37
C MET A 173 7.02 -20.84 0.99
N GLY A 174 6.84 -20.90 2.31
CA GLY A 174 5.73 -20.28 3.01
C GLY A 174 4.39 -21.02 2.89
N TRP A 175 4.39 -22.25 2.34
CA TRP A 175 3.17 -23.08 2.21
C TRP A 175 2.69 -23.60 3.57
N ILE A 176 3.64 -23.87 4.48
CA ILE A 176 3.37 -24.30 5.84
C ILE A 176 4.06 -23.33 6.79
N LYS A 177 3.30 -22.74 7.70
CA LYS A 177 3.87 -21.95 8.79
C LYS A 177 4.24 -22.89 9.94
N PRO A 178 5.48 -22.87 10.46
CA PRO A 178 5.84 -23.66 11.61
C PRO A 178 4.93 -23.29 12.79
N ARG A 179 4.44 -24.30 13.51
CA ARG A 179 3.71 -24.06 14.76
C ARG A 179 4.62 -23.28 15.69
N ARG A 180 4.23 -22.07 16.04
CA ARG A 180 4.86 -21.40 17.17
C ARG A 180 4.69 -22.29 18.39
N PRO A 181 5.74 -22.54 19.17
CA PRO A 181 5.56 -23.19 20.46
C PRO A 181 4.49 -22.38 21.17
N LYS A 182 3.41 -23.05 21.58
CA LYS A 182 2.46 -22.43 22.48
C LYS A 182 3.29 -22.04 23.69
N GLU A 183 3.29 -20.76 24.00
CA GLU A 183 3.87 -20.32 25.26
C GLU A 183 3.18 -21.16 26.33
N THR A 184 3.94 -22.05 26.95
CA THR A 184 3.50 -22.87 28.06
C THR A 184 3.48 -22.04 29.35
N THR A 185 3.05 -20.79 29.24
CA THR A 185 2.57 -20.10 30.41
C THR A 185 1.33 -20.84 30.83
N PRO A 186 1.33 -21.53 31.96
CA PRO A 186 0.14 -22.21 32.45
C PRO A 186 -0.96 -21.14 32.56
N GLN A 187 -1.96 -21.23 31.71
CA GLN A 187 -3.15 -20.42 31.86
C GLN A 187 -3.89 -20.95 33.09
N TYR A 188 -3.44 -20.51 34.26
CA TYR A 188 -4.23 -20.68 35.45
C TYR A 188 -5.45 -19.79 35.29
N TYR A 189 -6.62 -20.40 35.17
CA TYR A 189 -7.86 -19.71 35.44
C TYR A 189 -7.86 -19.37 36.92
N ASP A 190 -7.48 -18.16 37.27
CA ASP A 190 -7.64 -17.66 38.60
C ASP A 190 -9.12 -17.38 38.85
N LEU A 191 -9.82 -18.41 39.36
CA LEU A 191 -11.24 -18.31 39.76
C LEU A 191 -11.48 -17.29 40.89
N TRP A 192 -10.40 -16.82 41.51
CA TRP A 192 -10.39 -15.94 42.66
C TRP A 192 -9.82 -14.56 42.35
N ALA A 193 -9.37 -14.31 41.09
CA ALA A 193 -8.92 -12.99 40.68
C ALA A 193 -10.05 -11.99 40.93
N LYS A 194 -9.82 -11.05 41.81
CA LYS A 194 -10.72 -9.90 42.02
C LYS A 194 -10.76 -9.10 40.72
N GLU A 195 -11.79 -9.32 39.93
CA GLU A 195 -12.00 -8.55 38.73
C GLU A 195 -12.19 -7.08 39.10
N ASP A 196 -11.31 -6.26 38.59
CA ASP A 196 -11.43 -4.82 38.73
C ASP A 196 -12.72 -4.37 38.03
N PRO A 197 -13.76 -3.88 38.71
CA PRO A 197 -15.05 -3.53 38.12
C PRO A 197 -14.93 -2.45 37.04
N ASN A 198 -13.80 -1.74 36.97
CA ASN A 198 -13.50 -0.70 35.99
C ASN A 198 -12.66 -1.19 34.80
N SER A 199 -12.19 -2.43 34.81
CA SER A 199 -11.43 -2.94 33.67
C SER A 199 -12.34 -3.07 32.44
N ILE A 200 -11.85 -2.66 31.29
CA ILE A 200 -12.55 -2.78 29.99
C ILE A 200 -12.90 -4.27 29.71
N LEU A 201 -12.03 -5.18 30.10
CA LEU A 201 -12.23 -6.63 30.02
C LEU A 201 -13.33 -7.11 30.99
N GLY A 202 -13.52 -6.48 32.15
CA GLY A 202 -14.59 -6.79 33.09
C GLY A 202 -15.98 -6.36 32.60
N ARG A 203 -16.05 -5.32 31.76
CA ARG A 203 -17.32 -4.81 31.20
C ARG A 203 -17.82 -5.60 29.99
N HIS A 204 -16.93 -6.28 29.24
CA HIS A 204 -17.25 -6.95 27.98
C HIS A 204 -16.80 -8.41 27.95
N LYS A 205 -17.05 -9.14 29.02
CA LYS A 205 -16.87 -10.58 28.95
C LYS A 205 -17.87 -11.13 27.92
N MET A 206 -17.34 -11.56 26.77
CA MET A 206 -18.14 -12.25 25.78
C MET A 206 -18.76 -13.49 26.45
N HIS A 207 -20.06 -13.64 26.32
CA HIS A 207 -20.72 -14.88 26.72
C HIS A 207 -20.13 -16.01 25.87
N VAL A 208 -19.32 -16.86 26.47
CA VAL A 208 -18.83 -18.07 25.84
C VAL A 208 -19.95 -19.11 25.98
N PRO A 209 -20.67 -19.44 24.90
CA PRO A 209 -21.68 -20.48 24.97
C PRO A 209 -21.02 -21.81 25.30
N ALA A 210 -21.67 -22.63 26.13
CA ALA A 210 -21.18 -23.98 26.35
C ALA A 210 -21.06 -24.72 25.01
N PRO A 211 -19.97 -25.48 24.78
CA PRO A 211 -19.77 -26.19 23.52
C PRO A 211 -20.99 -27.07 23.24
N LYS A 212 -21.48 -26.99 22.01
CA LYS A 212 -22.58 -27.83 21.56
C LYS A 212 -22.08 -29.26 21.48
N MET A 213 -22.74 -30.17 22.15
CA MET A 213 -22.47 -31.58 21.97
C MET A 213 -22.76 -31.97 20.53
N LYS A 214 -21.90 -32.81 19.96
CA LYS A 214 -22.21 -33.46 18.69
C LYS A 214 -23.48 -34.24 18.87
N LEU A 215 -24.42 -34.08 17.96
CA LEU A 215 -25.59 -34.96 17.91
C LEU A 215 -25.08 -36.40 17.82
N PRO A 216 -25.61 -37.34 18.65
CA PRO A 216 -25.25 -38.73 18.55
C PRO A 216 -25.55 -39.25 17.14
N GLY A 217 -24.67 -40.10 16.60
CA GLY A 217 -24.96 -40.82 15.37
C GLY A 217 -26.18 -41.74 15.59
N HIS A 218 -26.68 -42.35 14.51
CA HIS A 218 -27.84 -43.21 14.62
C HIS A 218 -27.60 -44.42 15.54
N GLU A 219 -26.37 -44.88 15.74
CA GLU A 219 -25.97 -45.87 16.72
C GLU A 219 -26.06 -45.39 18.17
N GLU A 220 -25.87 -44.07 18.36
CA GLU A 220 -25.93 -43.42 19.66
C GLU A 220 -27.32 -42.83 19.96
N SER A 221 -28.23 -42.87 18.98
CA SER A 221 -29.57 -42.34 19.13
C SER A 221 -30.39 -43.22 20.07
N TYR A 222 -30.78 -42.66 21.22
CA TYR A 222 -31.53 -43.40 22.23
C TYR A 222 -33.03 -43.06 22.24
N ASN A 223 -33.44 -42.03 21.52
CA ASN A 223 -34.84 -41.62 21.48
C ASN A 223 -35.28 -41.21 20.07
N PRO A 224 -35.31 -42.16 19.13
CA PRO A 224 -35.75 -41.87 17.77
C PRO A 224 -37.23 -41.47 17.74
N PRO A 225 -37.66 -40.63 16.78
CA PRO A 225 -39.06 -40.37 16.54
C PRO A 225 -39.84 -41.61 16.24
N PRO A 226 -41.15 -41.69 16.53
CA PRO A 226 -42.00 -42.86 16.33
C PRO A 226 -41.97 -43.38 14.87
N GLU A 227 -41.74 -42.51 13.91
CA GLU A 227 -41.67 -42.81 12.48
C GLU A 227 -40.53 -43.77 12.11
N TYR A 228 -39.48 -43.82 12.94
CA TYR A 228 -38.31 -44.68 12.72
C TYR A 228 -38.34 -45.96 13.55
N LEU A 229 -39.35 -46.15 14.41
CA LEU A 229 -39.52 -47.36 15.17
C LEU A 229 -40.27 -48.37 14.33
N LEU A 230 -39.69 -49.56 14.18
CA LEU A 230 -40.31 -50.67 13.46
C LEU A 230 -41.46 -51.24 14.27
N SER A 231 -42.52 -51.61 13.57
CA SER A 231 -43.59 -52.42 14.17
C SER A 231 -43.08 -53.83 14.52
N GLU A 232 -43.82 -54.56 15.39
CA GLU A 232 -43.42 -55.92 15.79
C GLU A 232 -43.32 -56.86 14.56
N GLU A 233 -44.20 -56.68 13.58
CA GLU A 233 -44.20 -57.48 12.35
C GLU A 233 -42.96 -57.14 11.48
N GLU A 234 -42.62 -55.90 11.35
CA GLU A 234 -41.42 -55.48 10.61
C GLU A 234 -40.13 -55.89 11.31
N ARG A 235 -40.12 -55.92 12.63
CA ARG A 235 -39.01 -56.39 13.43
C ARG A 235 -38.75 -57.85 13.21
N LEU A 236 -39.82 -58.70 13.25
CA LEU A 236 -39.72 -60.13 12.97
C LEU A 236 -39.28 -60.43 11.52
N ALA A 237 -39.76 -59.64 10.56
CA ALA A 237 -39.32 -59.74 9.19
C ALA A 237 -37.84 -59.38 9.03
N TRP A 238 -37.35 -58.36 9.78
CA TRP A 238 -35.94 -57.97 9.78
C TRP A 238 -35.04 -59.05 10.44
N GLU A 239 -35.50 -59.68 11.50
CA GLU A 239 -34.78 -60.78 12.17
C GLU A 239 -34.64 -61.99 11.28
N GLN A 240 -35.67 -62.30 10.45
CA GLN A 240 -35.68 -63.42 9.52
C GLN A 240 -34.86 -63.17 8.24
N GLN A 241 -34.52 -61.95 7.90
CA GLN A 241 -33.70 -61.64 6.71
C GLN A 241 -32.23 -61.93 6.97
N ASP A 242 -31.57 -62.49 5.97
CA ASP A 242 -30.14 -62.75 5.98
C ASP A 242 -29.38 -61.39 6.15
N PRO A 243 -28.27 -61.36 6.92
CA PRO A 243 -27.52 -60.13 7.22
C PRO A 243 -27.07 -59.34 5.99
N GLU A 244 -26.82 -60.01 4.85
CA GLU A 244 -26.36 -59.38 3.60
C GLU A 244 -27.48 -58.62 2.88
N TYR A 245 -28.74 -58.98 3.09
CA TYR A 245 -29.90 -58.37 2.43
C TYR A 245 -30.63 -57.34 3.31
N ARG A 246 -30.18 -57.14 4.55
CA ARG A 246 -30.80 -56.17 5.46
C ARG A 246 -30.55 -54.76 4.98
N LYS A 247 -31.61 -54.00 4.74
CA LYS A 247 -31.53 -52.55 4.37
C LYS A 247 -30.95 -51.70 5.49
N LEU A 248 -31.12 -52.07 6.75
CA LEU A 248 -30.60 -51.39 7.93
C LEU A 248 -29.70 -52.37 8.69
N SER A 249 -28.50 -51.92 9.04
CA SER A 249 -27.52 -52.69 9.81
C SER A 249 -27.84 -52.77 11.30
N PHE A 250 -28.81 -51.99 11.79
CA PHE A 250 -29.21 -51.92 13.19
C PHE A 250 -30.72 -51.71 13.32
N LEU A 251 -31.26 -52.11 14.46
CA LEU A 251 -32.65 -51.87 14.82
C LEU A 251 -32.75 -50.63 15.68
N PRO A 252 -33.48 -49.58 15.24
CA PRO A 252 -33.71 -48.40 16.07
C PRO A 252 -34.60 -48.79 17.28
N GLN A 253 -34.09 -48.54 18.48
CA GLN A 253 -34.81 -48.81 19.73
C GLN A 253 -34.91 -47.53 20.56
N LYS A 254 -35.99 -47.42 21.32
CA LYS A 254 -36.21 -46.30 22.23
C LYS A 254 -35.74 -46.66 23.63
N PHE A 255 -34.85 -45.83 24.17
CA PHE A 255 -34.37 -45.99 25.54
C PHE A 255 -34.84 -44.83 26.41
N ALA A 256 -35.09 -45.08 27.68
CA ALA A 256 -35.54 -44.04 28.62
C ALA A 256 -34.48 -42.99 28.93
N CYS A 257 -33.21 -43.37 28.87
CA CYS A 257 -32.07 -42.46 29.11
C CYS A 257 -30.82 -42.97 28.39
N LEU A 258 -29.85 -42.12 28.17
CA LEU A 258 -28.54 -42.43 27.55
C LEU A 258 -27.81 -43.58 28.25
N ARG A 259 -27.97 -43.70 29.57
CA ARG A 259 -27.33 -44.74 30.39
C ARG A 259 -27.87 -46.15 30.08
N ALA A 260 -29.07 -46.27 29.54
CA ALA A 260 -29.70 -47.52 29.20
C ALA A 260 -29.28 -48.05 27.83
N VAL A 261 -28.59 -47.25 27.01
CA VAL A 261 -28.12 -47.62 25.67
C VAL A 261 -26.93 -48.53 25.79
N PRO A 262 -27.02 -49.81 25.25
CA PRO A 262 -26.00 -50.82 25.50
C PRO A 262 -24.60 -50.51 24.98
N ALA A 263 -24.47 -49.73 23.92
CA ALA A 263 -23.20 -49.42 23.28
C ALA A 263 -22.63 -48.03 23.65
N TYR A 264 -23.21 -47.32 24.61
CA TYR A 264 -22.80 -45.96 24.95
C TYR A 264 -21.65 -45.93 25.94
N SER A 265 -20.46 -46.26 25.44
CA SER A 265 -19.24 -46.34 26.25
C SER A 265 -18.72 -44.97 26.73
N ARG A 266 -19.10 -43.89 26.03
CA ARG A 266 -18.61 -42.50 26.32
C ARG A 266 -19.45 -41.71 27.30
N PHE A 267 -20.53 -42.29 27.82
CA PHE A 267 -21.50 -41.55 28.66
C PHE A 267 -20.86 -40.81 29.85
N ILE A 268 -20.01 -41.52 30.59
CA ILE A 268 -19.35 -40.95 31.76
C ILE A 268 -18.37 -39.84 31.35
N HIS A 269 -17.62 -40.03 30.29
CA HIS A 269 -16.63 -39.09 29.77
C HIS A 269 -17.30 -37.82 29.26
N GLU A 270 -18.33 -37.94 28.45
CA GLU A 270 -19.08 -36.78 27.92
C GLU A 270 -19.81 -36.02 29.01
N GLN A 271 -20.39 -36.73 30.01
CA GLN A 271 -21.02 -36.08 31.14
C GLN A 271 -20.01 -35.32 31.98
N PHE A 272 -18.84 -35.88 32.20
CA PHE A 272 -17.76 -35.23 32.92
C PHE A 272 -17.26 -34.00 32.16
N GLU A 273 -16.96 -34.11 30.89
CA GLU A 273 -16.53 -32.96 30.08
C GLU A 273 -17.57 -31.85 30.04
N ARG A 274 -18.84 -32.20 29.86
CA ARG A 274 -19.92 -31.21 29.88
C ARG A 274 -20.05 -30.53 31.24
N CYS A 275 -19.97 -31.27 32.33
CA CYS A 275 -19.98 -30.70 33.67
C CYS A 275 -18.77 -29.78 33.88
N LEU A 276 -17.61 -30.18 33.44
CA LEU A 276 -16.39 -29.40 33.50
C LEU A 276 -16.51 -28.12 32.69
N ASP A 277 -17.01 -28.21 31.47
CA ASP A 277 -17.25 -27.04 30.61
C ASP A 277 -18.25 -26.06 31.23
N LEU A 278 -19.33 -26.58 31.78
CA LEU A 278 -20.35 -25.77 32.49
C LEU A 278 -19.78 -25.12 33.75
N TYR A 279 -18.83 -25.77 34.41
CA TYR A 279 -18.18 -25.26 35.62
C TYR A 279 -17.13 -24.20 35.32
N LEU A 280 -16.34 -24.44 34.24
CA LEU A 280 -15.27 -23.54 33.82
C LEU A 280 -15.77 -22.39 32.94
N CYS A 281 -16.89 -22.53 32.24
CA CYS A 281 -17.48 -21.46 31.46
C CYS A 281 -17.98 -20.35 32.36
N PRO A 282 -17.44 -19.13 32.27
CA PRO A 282 -17.90 -18.02 33.06
C PRO A 282 -19.36 -17.69 32.68
N ARG A 283 -20.28 -18.02 33.56
CA ARG A 283 -21.70 -17.63 33.43
C ARG A 283 -21.84 -16.16 33.74
N GLN A 284 -21.86 -15.35 32.70
CA GLN A 284 -22.20 -13.95 32.89
C GLN A 284 -23.72 -13.79 32.95
N ARG A 285 -24.19 -13.18 34.02
CA ARG A 285 -25.52 -12.56 34.01
C ARG A 285 -25.52 -11.54 32.87
N LYS A 286 -26.52 -11.57 31.99
CA LYS A 286 -26.74 -10.46 31.06
C LYS A 286 -26.87 -9.21 31.91
N MET A 287 -25.80 -8.43 31.99
CA MET A 287 -25.90 -7.11 32.56
C MET A 287 -26.85 -6.33 31.65
N ARG A 288 -28.02 -6.02 32.17
CA ARG A 288 -28.86 -4.99 31.56
C ARG A 288 -28.11 -3.69 31.79
N VAL A 289 -27.42 -3.25 30.77
CA VAL A 289 -26.79 -1.94 30.78
C VAL A 289 -27.93 -0.94 30.77
N ASN A 290 -28.14 -0.22 31.89
CA ASN A 290 -29.06 0.91 31.97
C ASN A 290 -28.44 2.12 31.28
N VAL A 291 -28.20 1.99 29.98
CA VAL A 291 -27.74 3.08 29.13
C VAL A 291 -28.87 3.33 28.14
N ASN A 292 -29.30 4.57 28.04
CA ASN A 292 -30.28 4.96 27.04
C ASN A 292 -29.69 4.61 25.66
N PRO A 293 -30.46 4.00 24.74
CA PRO A 293 -29.97 3.68 23.38
C PRO A 293 -29.42 4.89 22.67
N GLU A 294 -29.90 6.10 22.99
CA GLU A 294 -29.44 7.37 22.41
C GLU A 294 -28.02 7.75 22.84
N ASP A 295 -27.55 7.30 24.01
CA ASP A 295 -26.19 7.55 24.49
C ASP A 295 -25.16 6.62 23.82
N LEU A 296 -25.61 5.52 23.22
CA LEU A 296 -24.77 4.60 22.44
C LEU A 296 -24.54 5.08 20.99
N ILE A 297 -25.32 6.06 20.53
CA ILE A 297 -25.14 6.66 19.22
C ILE A 297 -23.95 7.61 19.29
N PRO A 298 -22.87 7.39 18.53
CA PRO A 298 -21.74 8.31 18.52
C PRO A 298 -22.23 9.70 18.10
N LYS A 299 -22.09 10.68 19.01
CA LYS A 299 -22.45 12.07 18.73
C LYS A 299 -21.46 12.63 17.72
N LEU A 300 -21.96 13.03 16.55
CA LEU A 300 -21.14 13.72 15.58
C LEU A 300 -20.69 15.08 16.16
N PRO A 301 -19.41 15.47 15.96
CA PRO A 301 -18.93 16.77 16.39
C PRO A 301 -19.69 17.88 15.66
N LYS A 302 -19.91 19.00 16.35
CA LYS A 302 -20.56 20.16 15.74
C LYS A 302 -19.63 20.75 14.68
N PRO A 303 -20.15 21.33 13.58
CA PRO A 303 -19.31 21.95 12.55
C PRO A 303 -18.32 22.99 13.10
N LYS A 304 -18.68 23.70 14.16
CA LYS A 304 -17.79 24.67 14.82
C LYS A 304 -16.53 24.04 15.42
N ASP A 305 -16.64 22.79 15.89
CA ASP A 305 -15.54 22.08 16.52
C ASP A 305 -14.54 21.53 15.47
N LEU A 306 -14.94 21.55 14.18
CA LEU A 306 -14.15 21.05 13.05
C LEU A 306 -13.44 22.17 12.26
N GLN A 307 -13.48 23.40 12.75
CA GLN A 307 -12.72 24.50 12.14
C GLN A 307 -11.20 24.25 12.26
N PRO A 308 -10.37 24.73 11.30
CA PRO A 308 -10.70 25.67 10.22
C PRO A 308 -11.17 24.97 8.94
N PHE A 309 -12.15 25.53 8.26
CA PHE A 309 -12.60 25.15 6.93
C PHE A 309 -13.22 26.37 6.23
N PRO A 310 -13.23 26.42 4.88
CA PRO A 310 -13.76 27.57 4.16
C PRO A 310 -15.28 27.66 4.32
N THR A 311 -15.77 28.87 4.59
CA THR A 311 -17.17 29.13 4.88
C THR A 311 -17.86 30.07 3.90
N THR A 312 -17.10 31.02 3.34
CA THR A 312 -17.63 32.12 2.51
C THR A 312 -16.82 32.31 1.24
N GLN A 313 -17.49 32.81 0.19
CA GLN A 313 -16.81 33.24 -1.01
C GLN A 313 -16.13 34.58 -0.73
N SER A 314 -14.81 34.66 -0.94
CA SER A 314 -13.99 35.86 -0.73
C SER A 314 -13.77 36.60 -2.04
N LEU A 315 -13.19 35.94 -3.03
CA LEU A 315 -12.78 36.58 -4.29
C LEU A 315 -13.33 35.84 -5.51
N VAL A 316 -13.50 36.59 -6.60
CA VAL A 316 -13.85 36.05 -7.92
C VAL A 316 -12.86 36.54 -8.95
N TYR A 317 -12.17 35.62 -9.60
CA TYR A 317 -11.23 35.90 -10.68
C TYR A 317 -12.00 35.90 -11.99
N ARG A 318 -12.07 37.07 -12.63
CA ARG A 318 -12.82 37.26 -13.87
C ARG A 318 -11.87 37.66 -14.99
N GLY A 319 -12.10 37.08 -16.19
CA GLY A 319 -11.29 37.43 -17.36
C GLY A 319 -11.42 36.41 -18.49
N HIS A 320 -11.56 35.12 -18.17
CA HIS A 320 -11.79 34.12 -19.20
C HIS A 320 -13.15 34.30 -19.87
N SER A 321 -13.18 34.08 -21.18
CA SER A 321 -14.40 34.20 -22.01
C SER A 321 -15.12 32.84 -22.17
N SER A 322 -14.48 31.74 -21.82
CA SER A 322 -15.02 30.39 -21.95
C SER A 322 -14.81 29.57 -20.68
N LEU A 323 -15.17 28.29 -20.73
CA LEU A 323 -15.06 27.34 -19.61
C LEU A 323 -13.64 27.27 -19.06
N VAL A 324 -13.45 27.38 -17.74
CA VAL A 324 -12.17 27.18 -17.10
C VAL A 324 -12.05 25.72 -16.69
N ARG A 325 -11.23 24.95 -17.43
CA ARG A 325 -11.12 23.50 -17.31
C ARG A 325 -10.30 23.03 -16.13
N SER A 326 -9.20 23.71 -15.87
CA SER A 326 -8.25 23.28 -14.85
C SER A 326 -7.57 24.45 -14.19
N ILE A 327 -7.29 24.33 -12.92
CA ILE A 327 -6.59 25.30 -12.09
C ILE A 327 -5.47 24.65 -11.28
N SER A 328 -4.41 25.39 -11.03
CA SER A 328 -3.33 24.94 -10.19
C SER A 328 -2.73 26.11 -9.42
N ILE A 329 -2.22 25.84 -8.21
CA ILE A 329 -1.67 26.85 -7.33
C ILE A 329 -0.16 26.64 -7.19
N SER A 330 0.59 27.74 -7.11
CA SER A 330 2.02 27.69 -6.86
C SER A 330 2.33 27.06 -5.48
N PRO A 331 3.49 26.42 -5.30
CA PRO A 331 3.91 25.89 -4.00
C PRO A 331 3.96 26.93 -2.88
N SER A 332 4.23 28.21 -3.23
CA SER A 332 4.21 29.33 -2.29
C SER A 332 2.79 29.77 -1.86
N GLY A 333 1.76 29.39 -2.63
CA GLY A 333 0.39 29.84 -2.42
C GLY A 333 0.08 31.26 -2.92
N GLN A 334 1.07 31.97 -3.49
CA GLN A 334 0.88 33.38 -3.94
C GLN A 334 0.25 33.49 -5.33
N TRP A 335 0.46 32.47 -6.18
CA TRP A 335 0.07 32.51 -7.58
C TRP A 335 -0.89 31.39 -7.92
N LEU A 336 -1.90 31.72 -8.70
CA LEU A 336 -2.87 30.77 -9.26
C LEU A 336 -2.73 30.80 -10.78
N VAL A 337 -2.77 29.63 -11.41
CA VAL A 337 -2.87 29.50 -12.87
C VAL A 337 -4.20 28.86 -13.24
N SER A 338 -4.81 29.35 -14.30
CA SER A 338 -6.07 28.82 -14.86
C SER A 338 -5.93 28.61 -16.35
N GLY A 339 -6.44 27.48 -16.81
CA GLY A 339 -6.52 27.12 -18.23
C GLY A 339 -7.96 27.01 -18.70
N SER A 340 -8.25 27.61 -19.85
CA SER A 340 -9.61 27.69 -20.38
C SER A 340 -9.72 27.20 -21.82
N ASP A 341 -10.94 26.92 -22.23
CA ASP A 341 -11.29 26.60 -23.63
C ASP A 341 -11.19 27.85 -24.55
N ASP A 342 -10.93 29.05 -24.00
CA ASP A 342 -10.63 30.28 -24.76
C ASP A 342 -9.21 30.33 -25.33
N CYS A 343 -8.46 29.22 -25.26
CA CYS A 343 -7.08 29.11 -25.71
C CYS A 343 -6.09 29.99 -24.94
N THR A 344 -6.46 30.47 -23.76
CA THR A 344 -5.58 31.26 -22.91
C THR A 344 -5.27 30.57 -21.59
N VAL A 345 -4.05 30.81 -21.09
CA VAL A 345 -3.60 30.50 -19.73
C VAL A 345 -3.40 31.80 -19.00
N ARG A 346 -4.03 31.97 -17.86
CA ARG A 346 -3.95 33.19 -17.07
C ARG A 346 -3.32 32.92 -15.72
N PHE A 347 -2.45 33.83 -15.32
CA PHE A 347 -1.76 33.83 -14.05
C PHE A 347 -2.33 34.96 -13.18
N TRP A 348 -2.73 34.58 -11.96
CA TRP A 348 -3.41 35.48 -11.03
C TRP A 348 -2.65 35.57 -9.73
N GLU A 349 -2.69 36.71 -9.12
CA GLU A 349 -2.32 36.89 -7.74
C GLU A 349 -3.46 36.48 -6.82
N VAL A 350 -3.16 35.57 -5.88
CA VAL A 350 -4.19 34.94 -5.03
C VAL A 350 -4.89 35.96 -4.13
N SER A 351 -4.15 36.90 -3.56
CA SER A 351 -4.67 37.87 -2.58
C SER A 351 -5.56 38.96 -3.18
N THR A 352 -5.29 39.37 -4.42
CA THR A 352 -5.93 40.54 -5.05
C THR A 352 -6.87 40.15 -6.18
N ALA A 353 -6.85 38.91 -6.65
CA ALA A 353 -7.53 38.45 -7.86
C ALA A 353 -7.12 39.17 -9.15
N ARG A 354 -5.96 39.83 -9.16
CA ARG A 354 -5.42 40.56 -10.32
C ARG A 354 -4.82 39.56 -11.30
N CYS A 355 -5.17 39.66 -12.58
CA CYS A 355 -4.49 38.97 -13.66
C CYS A 355 -3.15 39.64 -13.95
N LEU A 356 -2.06 38.90 -13.75
CA LEU A 356 -0.70 39.40 -13.94
C LEU A 356 -0.19 39.14 -15.35
N LYS A 357 -0.50 37.95 -15.88
CA LYS A 357 -0.04 37.54 -17.21
C LYS A 357 -1.12 36.69 -17.89
N THR A 358 -1.31 36.95 -19.17
CA THR A 358 -2.13 36.11 -20.05
C THR A 358 -1.20 35.55 -21.13
N VAL A 359 -1.22 34.25 -21.33
CA VAL A 359 -0.43 33.56 -22.37
C VAL A 359 -1.40 32.88 -23.31
N GLU A 360 -1.28 33.16 -24.58
CA GLU A 360 -2.03 32.49 -25.62
C GLU A 360 -1.33 31.17 -25.98
N VAL A 361 -2.13 30.08 -26.06
CA VAL A 361 -1.66 28.78 -26.47
C VAL A 361 -2.42 28.34 -27.72
N GLY A 362 -1.85 27.43 -28.52
CA GLY A 362 -2.37 27.09 -29.82
C GLY A 362 -3.70 26.33 -29.86
N GLY A 363 -4.36 26.10 -28.71
CA GLY A 363 -5.61 25.35 -28.64
C GLY A 363 -6.27 25.39 -27.27
N ALA A 364 -7.45 24.75 -27.17
CA ALA A 364 -8.23 24.71 -25.93
C ALA A 364 -7.48 23.96 -24.81
N VAL A 365 -7.25 24.63 -23.69
CA VAL A 365 -6.49 24.09 -22.57
C VAL A 365 -7.32 23.03 -21.84
N LYS A 366 -6.77 21.82 -21.71
CA LYS A 366 -7.43 20.68 -21.02
C LYS A 366 -6.94 20.46 -19.60
N GLY A 367 -5.65 20.70 -19.35
CA GLY A 367 -5.06 20.51 -18.04
C GLY A 367 -3.91 21.48 -17.79
N VAL A 368 -3.81 21.94 -16.55
CA VAL A 368 -2.75 22.81 -16.06
C VAL A 368 -2.22 22.25 -14.76
N ALA A 369 -0.91 22.21 -14.60
CA ALA A 369 -0.29 21.78 -13.37
C ALA A 369 0.96 22.60 -13.05
N TRP A 370 0.98 23.24 -11.88
CA TRP A 370 2.15 23.91 -11.36
C TRP A 370 3.15 22.89 -10.79
N ASN A 371 4.43 23.11 -11.01
CA ASN A 371 5.44 22.24 -10.43
C ASN A 371 5.41 22.33 -8.89
N PRO A 372 5.32 21.20 -8.17
CA PRO A 372 5.22 21.20 -6.71
C PRO A 372 6.53 21.56 -5.99
N ASN A 373 7.67 21.57 -6.70
CA ASN A 373 8.96 21.94 -6.15
C ASN A 373 9.09 23.47 -6.08
N PRO A 374 9.29 24.07 -4.89
CA PRO A 374 9.41 25.51 -4.75
C PRO A 374 10.67 26.09 -5.41
N SER A 375 11.70 25.28 -5.68
CA SER A 375 12.93 25.71 -6.34
C SER A 375 12.83 25.72 -7.87
N ILE A 376 11.69 25.31 -8.44
CA ILE A 376 11.51 25.23 -9.91
C ILE A 376 10.25 26.01 -10.29
N CYS A 377 10.39 27.05 -11.08
CA CYS A 377 9.27 27.86 -11.58
C CYS A 377 8.81 27.38 -12.96
N LEU A 378 8.08 26.26 -12.98
CA LEU A 378 7.52 25.69 -14.21
C LEU A 378 6.05 25.36 -14.06
N VAL A 379 5.30 25.55 -15.13
CA VAL A 379 3.90 25.17 -15.27
C VAL A 379 3.74 24.31 -16.51
N ALA A 380 3.15 23.14 -16.36
CA ALA A 380 2.79 22.29 -17.49
C ALA A 380 1.36 22.60 -17.94
N VAL A 381 1.19 22.84 -19.23
CA VAL A 381 -0.10 23.14 -19.86
C VAL A 381 -0.33 22.16 -20.99
N SER A 382 -1.47 21.48 -20.99
CA SER A 382 -1.86 20.59 -22.09
C SER A 382 -3.00 21.17 -22.91
N TYR A 383 -2.82 21.18 -24.22
CA TYR A 383 -3.85 21.48 -25.19
C TYR A 383 -3.68 20.54 -26.39
N ASP A 384 -4.76 20.08 -26.94
CA ASP A 384 -4.82 19.10 -28.01
C ASP A 384 -3.82 17.94 -27.81
N ASP A 385 -2.86 17.77 -28.70
CA ASP A 385 -1.78 16.75 -28.65
C ASP A 385 -0.47 17.28 -28.06
N THR A 386 -0.46 18.54 -27.60
CA THR A 386 0.76 19.22 -27.20
C THR A 386 0.76 19.53 -25.69
N VAL A 387 1.89 19.34 -25.06
CA VAL A 387 2.15 19.82 -23.68
C VAL A 387 3.28 20.85 -23.75
N VAL A 388 3.01 22.03 -23.18
CA VAL A 388 3.99 23.10 -23.11
C VAL A 388 4.40 23.33 -21.66
N LEU A 389 5.71 23.43 -21.44
CA LEU A 389 6.27 23.84 -20.17
C LEU A 389 6.55 25.34 -20.21
N LEU A 390 5.84 26.08 -19.35
CA LEU A 390 5.91 27.52 -19.25
C LEU A 390 6.71 27.93 -18.01
N ASN A 391 7.63 28.90 -18.16
CA ASN A 391 8.15 29.66 -17.07
C ASN A 391 7.40 31.00 -17.01
N PRO A 392 6.49 31.20 -16.07
CA PRO A 392 5.70 32.43 -16.01
C PRO A 392 6.52 33.67 -15.63
N GLY A 393 7.72 33.47 -15.08
CA GLY A 393 8.56 34.57 -14.56
C GLY A 393 7.98 35.23 -13.31
N LEU A 394 7.13 34.50 -12.57
CA LEU A 394 6.48 34.98 -11.34
C LEU A 394 7.22 34.45 -10.12
N GLY A 395 7.42 35.27 -9.13
CA GLY A 395 8.11 34.93 -7.89
C GLY A 395 9.55 35.43 -7.85
N ASP A 396 10.45 34.68 -7.20
CA ASP A 396 11.84 35.07 -7.06
C ASP A 396 12.57 34.98 -8.42
N ARG A 397 13.21 36.07 -8.82
CA ARG A 397 14.01 36.16 -10.05
C ARG A 397 15.11 35.11 -10.09
N LEU A 398 15.73 34.79 -8.95
CA LEU A 398 16.78 33.78 -8.85
C LEU A 398 16.26 32.40 -9.21
N VAL A 399 15.07 32.05 -8.72
CA VAL A 399 14.43 30.76 -9.03
C VAL A 399 14.05 30.68 -10.52
N CYS A 400 13.51 31.76 -11.08
CA CYS A 400 13.14 31.81 -12.49
C CYS A 400 14.36 31.66 -13.42
N THR A 401 15.44 32.36 -13.13
CA THR A 401 16.69 32.30 -13.92
C THR A 401 17.40 30.97 -13.73
N ALA A 402 17.43 30.41 -12.51
CA ALA A 402 17.98 29.09 -12.25
C ALA A 402 17.20 27.99 -13.01
N THR A 403 15.88 28.12 -13.09
CA THR A 403 15.03 27.21 -13.85
C THR A 403 15.34 27.26 -15.34
N ASP A 404 15.50 28.46 -15.91
CA ASP A 404 15.87 28.66 -17.31
C ASP A 404 17.27 28.10 -17.61
N GLN A 405 18.22 28.28 -16.70
CA GLN A 405 19.57 27.71 -16.79
C GLN A 405 19.54 26.18 -16.77
N LEU A 406 18.73 25.57 -15.89
CA LEU A 406 18.56 24.12 -15.83
C LEU A 406 18.01 23.55 -17.15
N ILE A 407 17.09 24.26 -17.80
CA ILE A 407 16.53 23.84 -19.08
C ILE A 407 17.51 24.01 -20.22
N SER A 408 18.30 25.10 -20.21
CA SER A 408 19.29 25.39 -21.25
C SER A 408 20.59 24.58 -21.12
N SER A 409 20.93 24.07 -19.95
CA SER A 409 22.12 23.25 -19.70
C SER A 409 22.06 21.83 -20.23
N TYR A 410 20.94 21.44 -20.85
CA TYR A 410 20.78 20.11 -21.41
C TYR A 410 21.62 19.94 -22.68
N GLU A 411 22.50 18.95 -22.67
CA GLU A 411 23.27 18.50 -23.85
C GLU A 411 22.54 17.30 -24.47
N GLU A 412 22.27 17.38 -25.77
CA GLU A 412 21.66 16.25 -26.48
C GLU A 412 22.66 15.07 -26.54
N PRO A 413 22.24 13.86 -26.13
CA PRO A 413 23.08 12.70 -26.27
C PRO A 413 23.29 12.37 -27.76
N GLU A 414 24.49 11.90 -28.13
CA GLU A 414 24.86 11.57 -29.49
C GLU A 414 24.00 10.46 -30.12
N GLU A 415 23.40 9.59 -29.31
CA GLU A 415 22.44 8.56 -29.74
C GLU A 415 21.00 9.05 -29.60
N VAL A 416 20.35 9.35 -30.71
CA VAL A 416 18.92 9.65 -30.78
C VAL A 416 18.15 8.35 -30.65
N MET A 417 17.68 8.04 -29.43
CA MET A 417 16.67 7.00 -29.25
C MET A 417 15.35 7.44 -29.90
N ASP A 418 14.74 6.54 -30.64
CA ASP A 418 13.43 6.74 -31.27
C ASP A 418 12.36 6.94 -30.18
N GLN A 419 12.06 8.20 -29.85
CA GLN A 419 11.11 8.55 -28.80
C GLN A 419 9.72 8.72 -29.39
N SER A 420 8.72 8.15 -28.73
CA SER A 420 7.31 8.28 -29.13
C SER A 420 6.76 9.71 -29.03
N VAL A 421 7.48 10.62 -28.41
CA VAL A 421 7.12 12.03 -28.20
C VAL A 421 8.26 12.92 -28.65
N GLN A 422 7.93 13.94 -29.44
CA GLN A 422 8.92 14.90 -29.93
C GLN A 422 9.09 16.03 -28.92
N TRP A 423 10.33 16.29 -28.54
CA TRP A 423 10.72 17.39 -27.69
C TRP A 423 11.27 18.53 -28.55
N ALA A 424 10.77 19.73 -28.33
CA ALA A 424 11.23 20.93 -28.99
C ALA A 424 11.47 22.02 -27.95
N VAL A 425 12.49 22.82 -28.16
CA VAL A 425 12.73 24.05 -27.39
C VAL A 425 11.93 25.16 -28.05
N ALA A 426 11.25 25.98 -27.24
CA ALA A 426 10.53 27.11 -27.76
C ALA A 426 11.49 28.23 -28.15
N GLU A 427 11.35 28.75 -29.36
CA GLU A 427 12.15 29.84 -29.92
C GLU A 427 11.25 31.02 -30.28
N GLY A 428 11.86 32.22 -30.46
CA GLY A 428 11.17 33.43 -30.92
C GLY A 428 10.12 33.95 -29.92
N GLU A 429 8.97 34.38 -30.44
CA GLU A 429 7.87 35.00 -29.67
C GLU A 429 7.35 34.07 -28.55
N GLY A 430 7.36 32.77 -28.77
CA GLY A 430 6.95 31.80 -27.76
C GLY A 430 7.86 31.85 -26.53
N HIS A 431 9.16 31.96 -26.73
CA HIS A 431 10.14 32.07 -25.63
C HIS A 431 9.94 33.37 -24.83
N GLU A 432 9.62 34.49 -25.46
CA GLU A 432 9.31 35.76 -24.81
C GLU A 432 8.03 35.66 -23.98
N GLN A 433 7.04 34.92 -24.45
CA GLN A 433 5.81 34.66 -23.69
C GLN A 433 6.02 33.72 -22.49
N GLY A 434 7.19 33.07 -22.42
CA GLY A 434 7.57 32.17 -21.32
C GLY A 434 7.50 30.69 -21.66
N HIS A 435 7.23 30.31 -22.91
CA HIS A 435 7.35 28.94 -23.35
C HIS A 435 8.81 28.50 -23.27
N ARG A 436 9.07 27.30 -22.76
CA ARG A 436 10.43 26.75 -22.65
C ARG A 436 10.58 25.47 -23.44
N LEU A 437 9.74 24.50 -23.15
CA LEU A 437 9.77 23.21 -23.82
C LEU A 437 8.38 22.88 -24.35
N ILE A 438 8.35 22.29 -25.53
CA ILE A 438 7.15 21.84 -26.23
C ILE A 438 7.27 20.35 -26.46
N LEU A 439 6.33 19.60 -25.93
CA LEU A 439 6.24 18.15 -26.08
C LEU A 439 5.06 17.81 -26.98
N LYS A 440 5.34 17.27 -28.16
CA LYS A 440 4.29 16.86 -29.10
C LYS A 440 4.04 15.37 -28.98
N HIS A 441 2.83 15.04 -28.57
CA HIS A 441 2.37 13.67 -28.34
C HIS A 441 1.68 13.10 -29.58
N PRO A 442 1.60 11.77 -29.69
CA PRO A 442 0.89 11.14 -30.81
C PRO A 442 -0.64 11.29 -30.72
N LYS A 443 -1.17 11.71 -29.56
CA LYS A 443 -2.62 11.83 -29.30
C LYS A 443 -2.92 12.97 -28.32
N ALA A 444 -4.19 13.37 -28.30
CA ALA A 444 -4.65 14.45 -27.45
C ALA A 444 -4.43 14.14 -25.95
N VAL A 445 -3.82 15.08 -25.24
CA VAL A 445 -3.50 15.00 -23.82
C VAL A 445 -4.63 15.63 -23.01
N ARG A 446 -5.21 14.85 -22.10
CA ARG A 446 -6.31 15.31 -21.24
C ARG A 446 -5.86 15.81 -19.88
N GLN A 447 -4.85 15.21 -19.28
CA GLN A 447 -4.37 15.53 -17.94
C GLN A 447 -2.86 15.52 -17.90
N VAL A 448 -2.31 16.43 -17.15
CA VAL A 448 -0.90 16.50 -16.78
C VAL A 448 -0.78 16.52 -15.26
N THR A 449 0.21 15.82 -14.71
CA THR A 449 0.47 15.80 -13.28
C THR A 449 1.96 15.66 -13.00
N TRP A 450 2.45 16.42 -12.01
CA TRP A 450 3.84 16.39 -11.59
C TRP A 450 4.06 15.37 -10.47
N HIS A 451 5.24 14.79 -10.49
CA HIS A 451 5.77 14.09 -9.31
C HIS A 451 6.22 15.11 -8.24
N GLY A 452 6.15 14.72 -6.96
CA GLY A 452 6.43 15.61 -5.83
C GLY A 452 7.79 16.33 -5.84
N LYS A 453 8.82 15.74 -6.48
CA LYS A 453 10.14 16.36 -6.63
C LYS A 453 10.26 17.34 -7.81
N GLY A 454 9.31 17.31 -8.72
CA GLY A 454 9.22 18.29 -9.81
C GLY A 454 10.00 17.97 -11.09
N ASP A 455 10.71 16.83 -11.16
CA ASP A 455 11.45 16.43 -12.37
C ASP A 455 10.63 15.57 -13.34
N TYR A 456 9.68 14.80 -12.80
CA TYR A 456 8.84 13.92 -13.60
C TYR A 456 7.44 14.45 -13.82
N LEU A 457 6.96 14.34 -15.05
CA LEU A 457 5.64 14.73 -15.49
C LEU A 457 4.93 13.53 -16.11
N ALA A 458 3.73 13.21 -15.66
CA ALA A 458 2.89 12.20 -16.28
C ALA A 458 1.78 12.82 -17.11
N CYS A 459 1.59 12.32 -18.31
CA CYS A 459 0.57 12.75 -19.26
C CYS A 459 -0.41 11.61 -19.54
N VAL A 460 -1.70 11.95 -19.63
CA VAL A 460 -2.77 11.00 -19.94
C VAL A 460 -3.36 11.30 -21.29
N MET A 461 -3.33 10.32 -22.17
CA MET A 461 -3.91 10.33 -23.49
C MET A 461 -5.01 9.25 -23.58
N PRO A 462 -6.27 9.58 -23.26
CA PRO A 462 -7.34 8.60 -23.26
C PRO A 462 -7.57 8.03 -24.65
N ASP A 463 -7.34 6.74 -24.82
CA ASP A 463 -7.62 6.05 -26.08
C ASP A 463 -7.97 4.58 -25.85
N ASN A 464 -8.97 4.09 -26.59
CA ASN A 464 -9.36 2.69 -26.52
C ASN A 464 -8.41 1.83 -27.35
N GLY A 465 -7.66 0.94 -26.66
CA GLY A 465 -6.83 -0.06 -27.31
C GLY A 465 -5.35 0.29 -27.50
N SER A 466 -4.95 1.53 -27.21
CA SER A 466 -3.54 1.92 -27.26
C SER A 466 -2.78 1.53 -25.99
N SER A 467 -1.53 1.11 -26.15
CA SER A 467 -0.59 0.94 -25.02
C SER A 467 -0.07 2.28 -24.51
N LEU A 468 -0.10 3.33 -25.35
CA LEU A 468 0.42 4.67 -25.05
C LEU A 468 -0.62 5.59 -24.40
N GLN A 469 -1.42 5.09 -23.46
CA GLN A 469 -2.41 5.93 -22.78
C GLN A 469 -1.80 6.79 -21.67
N VAL A 470 -0.69 6.37 -21.11
CA VAL A 470 0.03 7.08 -20.04
C VAL A 470 1.50 7.11 -20.40
N VAL A 471 2.08 8.28 -20.36
CA VAL A 471 3.49 8.50 -20.63
C VAL A 471 4.09 9.32 -19.49
N ILE A 472 5.29 8.95 -19.07
CA ILE A 472 6.05 9.66 -18.04
C ILE A 472 7.25 10.33 -18.71
N HIS A 473 7.39 11.62 -18.49
CA HIS A 473 8.47 12.45 -19.00
C HIS A 473 9.43 12.80 -17.87
N GLN A 474 10.70 12.65 -18.09
CA GLN A 474 11.73 13.21 -17.25
C GLN A 474 12.24 14.49 -17.89
N VAL A 475 12.00 15.61 -17.22
CA VAL A 475 12.28 16.95 -17.79
C VAL A 475 13.78 17.22 -17.86
N SER A 476 14.55 16.86 -16.83
CA SER A 476 16.00 17.06 -16.77
C SER A 476 16.76 16.34 -17.85
N LYS A 477 16.30 15.17 -18.29
CA LYS A 477 16.97 14.35 -19.33
C LYS A 477 16.25 14.36 -20.67
N ARG A 478 15.15 15.11 -20.80
CA ARG A 478 14.25 15.16 -21.97
C ARG A 478 13.90 13.77 -22.49
N ARG A 479 13.67 12.84 -21.55
CA ARG A 479 13.33 11.45 -21.88
C ARG A 479 11.86 11.20 -21.65
N THR A 480 11.30 10.37 -22.53
CA THR A 480 9.89 9.95 -22.49
C THR A 480 9.82 8.46 -22.35
N GLN A 481 9.01 7.99 -21.42
CA GLN A 481 8.85 6.57 -21.16
C GLN A 481 7.40 6.16 -21.09
N ASN A 482 7.12 4.97 -21.61
CA ASN A 482 5.84 4.30 -21.45
C ASN A 482 5.95 3.26 -20.32
N PRO A 483 5.35 3.52 -19.14
CA PRO A 483 5.45 2.62 -18.00
C PRO A 483 4.66 1.31 -18.18
N PHE A 484 3.80 1.22 -19.21
CA PHE A 484 2.90 0.09 -19.36
C PHE A 484 2.95 -0.52 -20.76
N ARG A 485 3.31 -1.80 -20.84
CA ARG A 485 3.29 -2.54 -22.12
C ARG A 485 1.87 -2.83 -22.61
N LYS A 486 0.90 -3.02 -21.70
CA LYS A 486 -0.51 -3.30 -22.03
C LYS A 486 -1.43 -2.62 -21.01
N ASN A 487 -2.24 -1.68 -21.47
CA ASN A 487 -3.32 -1.09 -20.66
C ASN A 487 -4.66 -1.70 -21.08
N LYS A 488 -5.41 -2.22 -20.07
CA LYS A 488 -6.80 -2.66 -20.29
C LYS A 488 -7.76 -1.60 -19.76
N GLY A 489 -8.57 -1.04 -20.63
CA GLY A 489 -9.57 -0.03 -20.32
C GLY A 489 -9.05 1.39 -20.54
N LEU A 490 -9.98 2.35 -20.68
CA LEU A 490 -9.67 3.76 -20.91
C LEU A 490 -9.18 4.43 -19.63
N VAL A 491 -7.97 4.99 -19.65
CA VAL A 491 -7.41 5.73 -18.53
C VAL A 491 -8.03 7.13 -18.46
N GLN A 492 -8.52 7.52 -17.29
CA GLN A 492 -9.17 8.81 -17.06
C GLN A 492 -8.24 9.81 -16.36
N CYS A 493 -7.57 9.37 -15.30
CA CYS A 493 -6.63 10.20 -14.56
C CYS A 493 -5.52 9.36 -13.92
N VAL A 494 -4.40 10.02 -13.67
CA VAL A 494 -3.24 9.44 -13.00
C VAL A 494 -2.76 10.35 -11.89
N SER A 495 -2.07 9.78 -10.91
CA SER A 495 -1.42 10.53 -9.84
C SER A 495 -0.24 9.75 -9.27
N PHE A 496 0.81 10.47 -8.90
CA PHE A 496 1.93 9.91 -8.15
C PHE A 496 1.60 9.85 -6.67
N HIS A 497 2.10 8.83 -5.99
CA HIS A 497 2.03 8.77 -4.54
C HIS A 497 3.00 9.81 -3.94
N PRO A 498 2.59 10.54 -2.90
CA PRO A 498 3.41 11.62 -2.36
C PRO A 498 4.74 11.17 -1.72
N ILE A 499 4.78 9.95 -1.15
CA ILE A 499 5.92 9.48 -0.35
C ILE A 499 6.56 8.22 -0.92
N ARG A 500 5.73 7.23 -1.32
CA ARG A 500 6.17 5.89 -1.77
C ARG A 500 6.25 5.82 -3.30
N PRO A 501 7.04 4.93 -3.89
CA PRO A 501 7.15 4.78 -5.35
C PRO A 501 5.94 4.07 -5.96
N TYR A 502 4.75 4.56 -5.65
CA TYR A 502 3.51 4.05 -6.21
C TYR A 502 2.92 5.02 -7.21
N PHE A 503 2.39 4.49 -8.28
CA PHE A 503 1.71 5.22 -9.32
C PHE A 503 0.28 4.74 -9.47
N PHE A 504 -0.66 5.67 -9.37
CA PHE A 504 -2.08 5.39 -9.43
C PHE A 504 -2.62 5.69 -10.83
N VAL A 505 -3.32 4.73 -11.39
CA VAL A 505 -3.94 4.84 -12.71
C VAL A 505 -5.43 4.54 -12.57
N ALA A 506 -6.25 5.57 -12.67
CA ALA A 506 -7.70 5.42 -12.66
C ALA A 506 -8.19 5.14 -14.07
N THR A 507 -8.83 4.01 -14.24
CA THR A 507 -9.61 3.66 -15.44
C THR A 507 -11.08 3.99 -15.20
N GLN A 508 -11.95 3.70 -16.15
CA GLN A 508 -13.37 3.96 -15.99
C GLN A 508 -13.98 3.38 -14.70
N ARG A 509 -13.58 2.17 -14.29
CA ARG A 509 -14.21 1.44 -13.18
C ARG A 509 -13.28 1.11 -12.03
N TYR A 510 -11.96 1.12 -12.24
CA TYR A 510 -10.97 0.63 -11.31
C TYR A 510 -9.84 1.63 -11.18
N VAL A 511 -9.27 1.71 -10.00
CA VAL A 511 -7.98 2.35 -9.78
C VAL A 511 -6.93 1.24 -9.61
N ARG A 512 -5.90 1.29 -10.41
CA ARG A 512 -4.76 0.37 -10.34
C ARG A 512 -3.60 1.09 -9.68
N VAL A 513 -2.99 0.43 -8.72
CA VAL A 513 -1.81 0.91 -8.00
C VAL A 513 -0.62 0.09 -8.46
N TYR A 514 0.33 0.74 -9.10
CA TYR A 514 1.55 0.13 -9.58
C TYR A 514 2.72 0.53 -8.69
N ASN A 515 3.59 -0.42 -8.41
CA ASN A 515 4.88 -0.14 -7.82
C ASN A 515 5.88 0.11 -8.95
N LEU A 516 6.45 1.32 -9.01
CA LEU A 516 7.37 1.72 -10.07
C LEU A 516 8.72 0.99 -9.99
N ILE A 517 9.20 0.68 -8.78
CA ILE A 517 10.47 -0.03 -8.58
C ILE A 517 10.35 -1.49 -9.00
N LYS A 518 9.29 -2.17 -8.53
CA LYS A 518 9.06 -3.60 -8.81
C LYS A 518 8.41 -3.86 -10.16
N GLN A 519 7.88 -2.81 -10.81
CA GLN A 519 7.16 -2.87 -12.09
C GLN A 519 5.96 -3.82 -12.06
N GLU A 520 5.28 -3.90 -10.94
CA GLU A 520 4.14 -4.81 -10.74
C GLU A 520 2.88 -4.08 -10.31
N LEU A 521 1.73 -4.66 -10.63
CA LEU A 521 0.44 -4.22 -10.13
C LEU A 521 0.29 -4.69 -8.68
N THR A 522 0.38 -3.76 -7.74
CA THR A 522 0.29 -4.07 -6.31
C THR A 522 -1.15 -4.24 -5.84
N LYS A 523 -2.03 -3.31 -6.20
CA LYS A 523 -3.43 -3.31 -5.78
C LYS A 523 -4.36 -2.88 -6.92
N LYS A 524 -5.57 -3.41 -6.92
CA LYS A 524 -6.66 -3.00 -7.82
C LYS A 524 -7.86 -2.60 -6.97
N LEU A 525 -8.14 -1.31 -6.88
CA LEU A 525 -9.24 -0.77 -6.09
C LEU A 525 -10.54 -0.78 -6.93
N MET A 526 -11.60 -1.29 -6.34
CA MET A 526 -12.92 -1.39 -6.97
C MET A 526 -13.80 -0.24 -6.48
N ALA A 527 -13.95 0.82 -7.26
CA ALA A 527 -14.70 1.99 -6.85
C ALA A 527 -16.23 1.79 -6.83
N ASN A 528 -16.73 0.68 -7.34
CA ASN A 528 -18.17 0.39 -7.45
C ASN A 528 -18.98 1.53 -8.11
N CYS A 529 -18.35 2.22 -9.06
CA CYS A 529 -18.96 3.30 -9.84
C CYS A 529 -18.91 2.97 -11.34
N LYS A 530 -19.76 3.61 -12.11
CA LYS A 530 -19.81 3.39 -13.56
C LYS A 530 -18.64 4.03 -14.27
N TRP A 531 -18.22 5.23 -13.81
CA TRP A 531 -17.19 6.01 -14.48
C TRP A 531 -16.48 6.96 -13.51
N ILE A 532 -15.21 6.70 -13.26
CA ILE A 532 -14.37 7.56 -12.42
C ILE A 532 -14.05 8.84 -13.21
N SER A 533 -14.26 10.00 -12.59
CA SER A 533 -13.98 11.32 -13.17
C SER A 533 -12.61 11.88 -12.74
N SER A 534 -12.32 11.77 -11.46
CA SER A 534 -11.09 12.30 -10.86
C SER A 534 -10.67 11.49 -9.62
N MET A 535 -9.43 11.67 -9.21
CA MET A 535 -8.84 10.97 -8.09
C MET A 535 -7.89 11.92 -7.36
N ALA A 536 -7.86 11.85 -6.04
CA ALA A 536 -6.87 12.54 -5.22
C ALA A 536 -6.34 11.58 -4.14
N ILE A 537 -5.07 11.74 -3.79
CA ILE A 537 -4.38 10.93 -2.80
C ILE A 537 -4.15 11.80 -1.57
N HIS A 538 -4.39 11.24 -0.38
CA HIS A 538 -4.09 11.90 0.87
C HIS A 538 -2.59 12.17 1.00
N PRO A 539 -2.16 13.30 1.58
CA PRO A 539 -0.74 13.62 1.74
C PRO A 539 0.08 12.57 2.48
N GLY A 540 -0.54 11.84 3.43
CA GLY A 540 0.06 10.68 4.10
C GLY A 540 0.23 9.44 3.21
N GLY A 541 -0.47 9.39 2.07
CA GLY A 541 -0.37 8.31 1.10
C GLY A 541 -1.28 7.11 1.33
N ASP A 542 -1.90 6.96 2.50
CA ASP A 542 -2.63 5.75 2.87
C ASP A 542 -4.11 5.78 2.44
N ASN A 543 -4.64 6.96 2.09
CA ASN A 543 -6.03 7.13 1.70
C ASN A 543 -6.16 7.70 0.30
N VAL A 544 -7.17 7.26 -0.41
CA VAL A 544 -7.49 7.72 -1.78
C VAL A 544 -8.97 8.03 -1.88
N ILE A 545 -9.29 9.19 -2.47
CA ILE A 545 -10.67 9.52 -2.86
C ILE A 545 -10.81 9.46 -4.38
N CYS A 546 -11.94 8.94 -4.82
CA CYS A 546 -12.31 8.88 -6.22
C CYS A 546 -13.69 9.50 -6.43
N GLY A 547 -13.75 10.52 -7.29
CA GLY A 547 -14.99 11.09 -7.77
C GLY A 547 -15.53 10.29 -8.96
N SER A 548 -16.85 10.27 -9.11
CA SER A 548 -17.52 9.59 -10.22
C SER A 548 -18.61 10.45 -10.85
N TYR A 549 -18.83 10.26 -12.15
CA TYR A 549 -19.96 10.86 -12.85
C TYR A 549 -21.32 10.35 -12.34
N ASP A 550 -21.35 9.26 -11.54
CA ASP A 550 -22.56 8.75 -10.88
C ASP A 550 -22.92 9.50 -9.58
N CYS A 551 -22.43 10.69 -9.35
CA CYS A 551 -22.64 11.49 -8.13
C CYS A 551 -22.10 10.81 -6.86
N ARG A 552 -21.16 9.87 -6.99
CA ARG A 552 -20.55 9.13 -5.86
C ARG A 552 -19.13 9.58 -5.66
N LEU A 553 -18.77 9.74 -4.39
CA LEU A 553 -17.39 9.89 -3.96
C LEU A 553 -17.03 8.65 -3.14
N ALA A 554 -16.08 7.87 -3.61
CA ALA A 554 -15.58 6.68 -2.95
C ALA A 554 -14.31 7.03 -2.17
N TRP A 555 -14.28 6.71 -0.89
CA TRP A 555 -13.14 6.89 -0.02
C TRP A 555 -12.52 5.53 0.29
N PHE A 556 -11.24 5.39 0.01
CA PHE A 556 -10.49 4.16 0.20
C PHE A 556 -9.43 4.33 1.28
N ASP A 557 -9.26 3.28 2.03
CA ASP A 557 -8.08 3.03 2.83
C ASP A 557 -7.27 1.92 2.14
N LEU A 558 -6.02 2.24 1.79
CA LEU A 558 -5.17 1.33 1.03
C LEU A 558 -4.73 0.11 1.85
N ASP A 559 -4.65 0.23 3.16
CA ASP A 559 -4.17 -0.84 4.03
C ASP A 559 -5.30 -1.79 4.45
N LEU A 560 -6.53 -1.28 4.54
CA LEU A 560 -7.67 -2.08 4.95
C LEU A 560 -8.22 -2.97 3.83
N SER A 561 -8.53 -2.40 2.66
CA SER A 561 -9.29 -3.14 1.64
C SER A 561 -9.13 -2.57 0.23
N THR A 562 -9.37 -3.42 -0.77
CA THR A 562 -9.53 -3.00 -2.17
C THR A 562 -10.92 -2.46 -2.50
N LYS A 563 -11.88 -2.59 -1.57
CA LYS A 563 -13.22 -2.00 -1.68
C LYS A 563 -13.25 -0.64 -0.96
N PRO A 564 -14.13 0.29 -1.37
CA PRO A 564 -14.23 1.57 -0.69
C PRO A 564 -14.70 1.38 0.76
N TYR A 565 -14.01 2.03 1.70
CA TYR A 565 -14.42 2.07 3.11
C TYR A 565 -15.74 2.81 3.26
N LYS A 566 -15.89 3.95 2.56
CA LYS A 566 -17.11 4.76 2.59
C LYS A 566 -17.43 5.29 1.19
N VAL A 567 -18.73 5.33 0.86
CA VAL A 567 -19.23 5.93 -0.37
C VAL A 567 -20.18 7.06 -0.01
N LEU A 568 -19.82 8.27 -0.38
CA LEU A 568 -20.57 9.48 -0.10
C LEU A 568 -21.42 9.88 -1.33
N ARG A 569 -22.65 10.30 -1.09
CA ARG A 569 -23.59 10.75 -2.12
C ARG A 569 -24.23 12.07 -1.68
N HIS A 570 -23.43 13.12 -1.72
CA HIS A 570 -23.89 14.44 -1.29
C HIS A 570 -24.27 15.34 -2.47
N HIS A 571 -23.68 15.08 -3.64
CA HIS A 571 -23.97 15.83 -4.87
C HIS A 571 -25.17 15.27 -5.63
N LYS A 572 -25.86 16.16 -6.34
CA LYS A 572 -27.05 15.84 -7.16
C LYS A 572 -26.67 15.52 -8.61
N LYS A 573 -25.58 16.09 -9.11
CA LYS A 573 -25.05 15.88 -10.48
C LYS A 573 -23.66 15.25 -10.43
N ALA A 574 -23.08 15.02 -11.59
CA ALA A 574 -21.77 14.37 -11.74
C ALA A 574 -20.67 15.12 -10.99
N LEU A 575 -19.79 14.37 -10.29
CA LEU A 575 -18.57 14.93 -9.75
C LEU A 575 -17.51 15.07 -10.85
N ARG A 576 -16.84 16.21 -10.88
CA ARG A 576 -15.79 16.52 -11.88
C ARG A 576 -14.40 16.44 -11.27
N SER A 577 -14.20 17.05 -10.12
CA SER A 577 -12.90 17.11 -9.48
C SER A 577 -13.02 16.83 -7.99
N VAL A 578 -11.95 16.25 -7.44
CA VAL A 578 -11.75 16.03 -6.00
C VAL A 578 -10.34 16.43 -5.63
N ALA A 579 -10.17 17.00 -4.45
CA ALA A 579 -8.86 17.43 -3.94
C ALA A 579 -8.75 17.16 -2.44
N TYR A 580 -7.51 16.89 -1.98
CA TYR A 580 -7.14 16.87 -0.57
C TYR A 580 -6.37 18.13 -0.21
N HIS A 581 -6.53 18.59 1.03
CA HIS A 581 -5.66 19.62 1.59
C HIS A 581 -4.35 19.00 2.08
N ARG A 582 -3.24 19.74 1.96
CA ARG A 582 -1.90 19.22 2.28
C ARG A 582 -1.67 19.06 3.79
N HIS A 583 -2.19 19.95 4.61
CA HIS A 583 -1.93 20.02 6.05
C HIS A 583 -3.16 19.80 6.92
N TYR A 584 -4.33 20.25 6.46
CA TYR A 584 -5.57 20.10 7.20
C TYR A 584 -6.32 18.81 6.80
N PRO A 585 -7.05 18.20 7.71
CA PRO A 585 -7.84 16.99 7.41
C PRO A 585 -9.11 17.34 6.59
N LEU A 586 -8.91 18.02 5.48
CA LEU A 586 -9.98 18.49 4.59
C LEU A 586 -9.84 17.87 3.22
N PHE A 587 -10.99 17.55 2.63
CA PHE A 587 -11.07 17.25 1.21
C PHE A 587 -12.31 17.92 0.61
N ALA A 588 -12.22 18.25 -0.65
CA ALA A 588 -13.30 18.93 -1.36
C ALA A 588 -13.67 18.17 -2.62
N SER A 589 -14.93 18.32 -3.01
CA SER A 589 -15.46 17.76 -4.26
C SER A 589 -16.27 18.81 -5.00
N GLY A 590 -16.00 18.94 -6.31
CA GLY A 590 -16.73 19.82 -7.21
C GLY A 590 -17.66 19.04 -8.15
N SER A 591 -18.82 19.57 -8.40
CA SER A 591 -19.85 18.91 -9.18
C SER A 591 -20.53 19.84 -10.21
N ASP A 592 -21.13 19.23 -11.21
CA ASP A 592 -21.97 19.90 -12.20
C ASP A 592 -23.26 20.52 -11.62
N ASP A 593 -23.52 20.31 -10.32
CA ASP A 593 -24.60 21.03 -9.61
C ASP A 593 -24.22 22.45 -9.19
N GLY A 594 -23.01 22.93 -9.56
CA GLY A 594 -22.48 24.26 -9.26
C GLY A 594 -22.03 24.42 -7.82
N SER A 595 -21.99 23.36 -7.04
CA SER A 595 -21.55 23.36 -5.65
C SER A 595 -20.19 22.71 -5.46
N VAL A 596 -19.44 23.20 -4.46
CA VAL A 596 -18.27 22.56 -3.89
C VAL A 596 -18.62 22.12 -2.49
N ILE A 597 -18.46 20.83 -2.20
CA ILE A 597 -18.69 20.30 -0.86
C ILE A 597 -17.34 20.04 -0.20
N VAL A 598 -17.14 20.69 0.93
CA VAL A 598 -15.97 20.50 1.78
C VAL A 598 -16.34 19.50 2.86
N CYS A 599 -15.52 18.48 2.99
CA CYS A 599 -15.68 17.43 4.00
C CYS A 599 -14.46 17.42 4.93
N HIS A 600 -14.70 17.12 6.19
CA HIS A 600 -13.65 16.79 7.14
C HIS A 600 -13.34 15.30 7.00
N GLY A 601 -12.07 14.95 6.85
CA GLY A 601 -11.62 13.58 6.64
C GLY A 601 -10.47 13.24 7.58
N MET A 602 -10.68 13.32 8.90
CA MET A 602 -9.67 12.95 9.88
C MET A 602 -9.54 11.44 9.95
N VAL A 603 -8.31 10.97 9.79
CA VAL A 603 -7.92 9.58 9.96
C VAL A 603 -7.03 9.48 11.18
N TYR A 604 -7.34 8.53 12.06
CA TYR A 604 -6.57 8.30 13.27
C TYR A 604 -5.58 7.15 13.04
N ASN A 605 -4.42 7.25 13.65
CA ASN A 605 -3.41 6.17 13.60
C ASN A 605 -3.82 4.96 14.46
N ASP A 606 -4.83 5.11 15.29
CA ASP A 606 -5.38 4.05 16.11
C ASP A 606 -6.44 3.27 15.32
N LEU A 607 -6.23 1.96 15.16
CA LEU A 607 -7.16 1.06 14.48
C LEU A 607 -8.51 0.90 15.20
N LEU A 608 -8.59 1.29 16.47
CA LEU A 608 -9.83 1.24 17.25
C LEU A 608 -10.74 2.45 16.99
N GLN A 609 -10.19 3.53 16.43
CA GLN A 609 -10.94 4.74 16.15
C GLN A 609 -11.34 4.78 14.67
N ASN A 610 -12.65 4.88 14.44
CA ASN A 610 -13.17 5.04 13.09
C ASN A 610 -12.82 6.43 12.52
N PRO A 611 -12.41 6.53 11.25
CA PRO A 611 -12.14 7.81 10.62
C PRO A 611 -13.38 8.69 10.58
N LEU A 612 -13.20 9.97 10.93
CA LEU A 612 -14.27 10.96 10.93
C LEU A 612 -14.41 11.57 9.52
N ILE A 613 -15.33 11.04 8.73
CA ILE A 613 -15.60 11.50 7.36
C ILE A 613 -16.99 12.10 7.32
N VAL A 614 -17.07 13.43 7.40
CA VAL A 614 -18.33 14.17 7.45
C VAL A 614 -18.30 15.40 6.54
N PRO A 615 -19.41 15.73 5.83
CA PRO A 615 -19.51 16.98 5.11
C PRO A 615 -19.63 18.14 6.13
N VAL A 616 -18.82 19.17 5.93
CA VAL A 616 -18.78 20.32 6.84
C VAL A 616 -19.52 21.51 6.24
N LYS A 617 -19.25 21.79 4.95
CA LYS A 617 -19.83 22.97 4.29
C LYS A 617 -20.13 22.69 2.83
N VAL A 618 -21.24 23.23 2.37
CA VAL A 618 -21.58 23.30 0.94
C VAL A 618 -21.38 24.75 0.48
N LEU A 619 -20.42 24.94 -0.41
CA LEU A 619 -20.06 26.22 -1.00
C LEU A 619 -20.76 26.34 -2.34
N LYS A 620 -21.49 27.43 -2.53
CA LYS A 620 -22.21 27.74 -3.76
C LYS A 620 -21.72 29.07 -4.30
N GLY A 621 -21.74 29.23 -5.61
CA GLY A 621 -21.31 30.47 -6.22
C GLY A 621 -21.35 30.40 -7.76
N HIS A 622 -20.90 29.29 -8.34
CA HIS A 622 -20.86 29.11 -9.78
C HIS A 622 -22.27 28.99 -10.40
N THR A 623 -22.44 29.60 -11.53
CA THR A 623 -23.66 29.45 -12.37
C THR A 623 -23.48 28.22 -13.27
N ILE A 624 -24.55 27.50 -13.44
CA ILE A 624 -24.55 26.31 -14.32
C ILE A 624 -24.72 26.79 -15.76
N THR A 625 -23.75 26.49 -16.62
CA THR A 625 -23.77 26.77 -18.05
C THR A 625 -23.61 25.47 -18.83
N HIS A 626 -24.45 25.24 -19.81
CA HIS A 626 -24.47 24.00 -20.65
C HIS A 626 -24.46 22.70 -19.79
N ASP A 627 -25.27 22.66 -18.74
CA ASP A 627 -25.33 21.56 -17.75
C ASP A 627 -24.03 21.26 -17.00
N LEU A 628 -23.03 22.11 -17.12
CA LEU A 628 -21.76 22.05 -16.40
C LEU A 628 -21.74 23.11 -15.29
N GLY A 629 -21.18 22.73 -14.15
CA GLY A 629 -21.03 23.63 -13.01
C GLY A 629 -19.56 23.84 -12.65
N VAL A 630 -19.10 23.19 -11.58
CA VAL A 630 -17.70 23.22 -11.15
C VAL A 630 -16.90 22.18 -11.90
N LEU A 631 -15.84 22.60 -12.58
CA LEU A 631 -15.01 21.73 -13.41
C LEU A 631 -13.76 21.24 -12.67
N ASP A 632 -13.12 22.11 -11.88
CA ASP A 632 -11.93 21.76 -11.12
C ASP A 632 -11.95 22.40 -9.73
N VAL A 633 -11.31 21.73 -8.75
CA VAL A 633 -11.20 22.18 -7.36
C VAL A 633 -9.78 21.92 -6.86
N THR A 634 -9.19 22.90 -6.21
CA THR A 634 -7.88 22.75 -5.58
C THR A 634 -7.82 23.50 -4.26
N PHE A 635 -6.99 23.03 -3.33
CA PHE A 635 -6.74 23.72 -2.06
C PHE A 635 -5.51 24.61 -2.13
N HIS A 636 -5.51 25.64 -1.31
CA HIS A 636 -4.31 26.41 -1.03
C HIS A 636 -3.28 25.50 -0.30
N PRO A 637 -1.96 25.60 -0.59
CA PRO A 637 -0.98 24.70 0.00
C PRO A 637 -0.86 24.80 1.53
N THR A 638 -1.07 25.97 2.12
CA THR A 638 -0.88 26.21 3.56
C THR A 638 -2.14 26.65 4.29
N GLN A 639 -3.04 27.39 3.64
CA GLN A 639 -4.26 27.94 4.25
C GLN A 639 -5.47 27.04 3.95
N PRO A 640 -6.48 26.97 4.81
CA PRO A 640 -7.66 26.14 4.59
C PRO A 640 -8.62 26.73 3.54
N TRP A 641 -8.08 27.25 2.45
CA TRP A 641 -8.83 27.91 1.39
C TRP A 641 -9.04 26.96 0.21
N VAL A 642 -10.19 27.10 -0.44
CA VAL A 642 -10.55 26.32 -1.61
C VAL A 642 -10.74 27.21 -2.82
N PHE A 643 -10.14 26.81 -3.93
CA PHE A 643 -10.36 27.39 -5.24
C PHE A 643 -11.23 26.45 -6.08
N SER A 644 -12.14 27.03 -6.81
CA SER A 644 -12.95 26.29 -7.77
C SER A 644 -13.00 27.01 -9.10
N SER A 645 -12.89 26.25 -10.18
CA SER A 645 -13.14 26.76 -11.53
C SER A 645 -14.49 26.31 -12.03
N GLY A 646 -15.16 27.18 -12.76
CA GLY A 646 -16.51 26.93 -13.24
C GLY A 646 -16.65 26.99 -14.76
N ALA A 647 -17.76 26.45 -15.20
CA ALA A 647 -18.19 26.57 -16.57
C ALA A 647 -18.67 28.00 -16.93
N ASP A 648 -18.82 28.86 -15.93
CA ASP A 648 -19.17 30.28 -16.05
C ASP A 648 -17.96 31.19 -16.40
N GLY A 649 -16.80 30.60 -16.73
CA GLY A 649 -15.61 31.35 -17.08
C GLY A 649 -14.92 32.03 -15.87
N THR A 650 -15.35 31.72 -14.65
CA THR A 650 -14.78 32.31 -13.42
C THR A 650 -14.05 31.30 -12.57
N VAL A 651 -13.05 31.77 -11.82
CA VAL A 651 -12.47 31.04 -10.71
C VAL A 651 -12.87 31.74 -9.41
N ARG A 652 -13.20 30.98 -8.40
CA ARG A 652 -13.68 31.50 -7.10
C ARG A 652 -12.81 31.00 -5.96
N LEU A 653 -12.53 31.90 -5.04
CA LEU A 653 -11.85 31.63 -3.78
C LEU A 653 -12.85 31.62 -2.64
N PHE A 654 -12.81 30.56 -1.84
CA PHE A 654 -13.57 30.42 -0.60
C PHE A 654 -12.60 30.36 0.59
N THR A 655 -12.90 31.16 1.61
CA THR A 655 -12.08 31.29 2.82
C THR A 655 -12.88 30.99 4.09
#